data_eea0402df9c3c489846b846d015c4ebc
#
_entry.id   eea0402df9c3c489846b846d015c4ebc
#
_cell.length_a   1.000
_cell.length_b   1.000
_cell.length_c   1.000
_cell.angle_alpha   90.00
_cell.angle_beta   90.00
_cell.angle_gamma   90.00
#
_symmetry.space_group_name_H-M   'P 1'
#
loop_
_entity.id
_entity.type
_entity.pdbx_description
1 polymer ?
#
loop_
_entity_poly.entity_id
_entity_poly.type
_entity_poly.pdbx_seq_one_letter_code
_entity_poly.pdbx_strand_id
1 'polypeptide(L)'
;MINTYLTIVLAPLIGSIVVGLGGNRLGRTLSHSITILGVTISTVLSFYVFNHHVLNEGEIFNQNIYTWMQIGGLNISFGFLVDNLTSVMLVVVSFVSLMVHIYTIGYMHEDKGYTKFFSYISLFTFAMFTLVMSNNFMQLFFGWEAVGLVSYLLIGFWHHKESAIEANLKAFIVNRVGDFGFILGIALVLMFFGTLDYAETFSQKDQIIGLTLFNDFSAITVICLLLFVGAMGKSAQVPLHVWLPGSMEGPTPISALIHAATMVTAGIFMVSRMSPLFELSDVALTVVMVIGAITALFMGLLGIVQNDIKKVVAYSTLSQLGYMTVALGVSAYSVAIFHLMTHAFFKALLFLAAGSVIVALHHEQDIRKMGGLRKKMPITYITSLLGTLALIGFPGFAGFYSKDMIIEAVHYSELPFSGWVYFAVVLGVFITAFYSMRLLFLVFHGESRVDKHTEEHLHETAPSITVPLIMLAIPSVVIGYFTIEPMLFGGWLDNGIYIDTSHESVEKLKHHFHSAFSLISHSVMTLPFWMMVGGIATAWLFSLYRTEWADIIQRRFKRINYVLVSLYGFDRLNEIIFVRGALKLGNLLWKISDMAIIDQLLVNGSARFARFVGSFIRPVQTGYVYHYAFFMIISLMLVLGWVLVASDYSFYS
;
A
#
# COMPACT_ATOMS: atom_id res chain seq x y z
N MET A 1 -6.08 4.35 -30.64
CA MET A 1 -6.10 4.22 -29.16
C MET A 1 -4.80 3.62 -28.60
N ILE A 2 -4.22 2.54 -29.13
CA ILE A 2 -3.02 1.87 -28.57
C ILE A 2 -1.84 2.83 -28.36
N ASN A 3 -1.55 3.71 -29.31
CA ASN A 3 -0.49 4.72 -29.17
C ASN A 3 -0.77 5.72 -28.04
N THR A 4 -2.04 6.03 -27.78
CA THR A 4 -2.46 6.90 -26.68
C THR A 4 -2.14 6.22 -25.32
N TYR A 5 -2.50 4.95 -25.18
CA TYR A 5 -2.23 4.18 -23.96
C TYR A 5 -0.74 4.00 -23.69
N LEU A 6 0.03 3.66 -24.75
CA LEU A 6 1.50 3.60 -24.66
C LEU A 6 2.11 4.94 -24.25
N THR A 7 1.61 6.05 -24.80
CA THR A 7 2.11 7.38 -24.44
C THR A 7 1.80 7.73 -22.98
N ILE A 8 0.61 7.40 -22.48
CA ILE A 8 0.26 7.62 -21.06
C ILE A 8 1.28 6.94 -20.13
N VAL A 9 1.62 5.68 -20.42
CA VAL A 9 2.54 4.91 -19.58
C VAL A 9 3.98 5.36 -19.78
N LEU A 10 4.43 5.53 -21.03
CA LEU A 10 5.84 5.74 -21.35
C LEU A 10 6.32 7.18 -21.14
N ALA A 11 5.45 8.19 -21.22
CA ALA A 11 5.88 9.57 -21.05
C ALA A 11 6.53 9.86 -19.69
N PRO A 12 5.97 9.42 -18.55
CA PRO A 12 6.65 9.55 -17.25
C PRO A 12 7.93 8.71 -17.16
N LEU A 13 7.97 7.52 -17.77
CA LEU A 13 9.17 6.68 -17.79
C LEU A 13 10.31 7.36 -18.54
N ILE A 14 10.04 7.90 -19.74
CA ILE A 14 11.04 8.64 -20.53
C ILE A 14 11.54 9.84 -19.73
N GLY A 15 10.63 10.62 -19.12
CA GLY A 15 11.00 11.73 -18.26
C GLY A 15 11.91 11.30 -17.10
N SER A 16 11.58 10.19 -16.44
CA SER A 16 12.39 9.63 -15.36
C SER A 16 13.78 9.20 -15.83
N ILE A 17 13.89 8.47 -16.94
CA ILE A 17 15.18 7.99 -17.48
C ILE A 17 16.06 9.17 -17.90
N VAL A 18 15.51 10.11 -18.66
CA VAL A 18 16.26 11.28 -19.14
C VAL A 18 16.81 12.11 -17.99
N VAL A 19 15.98 12.36 -16.97
CA VAL A 19 16.39 13.15 -15.80
C VAL A 19 17.29 12.32 -14.86
N GLY A 20 17.02 11.03 -14.67
CA GLY A 20 17.82 10.15 -13.82
C GLY A 20 19.26 9.97 -14.32
N LEU A 21 19.44 9.81 -15.63
CA LEU A 21 20.75 9.63 -16.24
C LEU A 21 21.44 10.98 -16.55
N GLY A 22 20.67 12.01 -16.91
CA GLY A 22 21.19 13.30 -17.36
C GLY A 22 21.14 14.43 -16.33
N GLY A 23 20.48 14.22 -15.15
CA GLY A 23 20.07 15.26 -14.21
C GLY A 23 21.17 16.26 -13.81
N ASN A 24 22.38 15.78 -13.54
CA ASN A 24 23.50 16.66 -13.18
C ASN A 24 23.94 17.58 -14.33
N ARG A 25 23.75 17.16 -15.59
CA ARG A 25 24.09 17.95 -16.79
C ARG A 25 22.95 18.85 -17.23
N LEU A 26 21.69 18.40 -17.04
CA LEU A 26 20.49 19.13 -17.43
C LEU A 26 20.21 20.32 -16.49
N GLY A 27 20.65 20.25 -15.24
CA GLY A 27 20.32 21.23 -14.21
C GLY A 27 18.87 21.10 -13.70
N ARG A 28 18.52 21.92 -12.71
CA ARG A 28 17.22 21.85 -12.02
C ARG A 28 16.03 22.17 -12.91
N THR A 29 16.12 23.27 -13.69
CA THR A 29 15.01 23.77 -14.51
C THR A 29 14.60 22.78 -15.59
N LEU A 30 15.55 22.26 -16.39
CA LEU A 30 15.22 21.28 -17.41
C LEU A 30 14.73 19.96 -16.81
N SER A 31 15.29 19.53 -15.66
CA SER A 31 14.90 18.29 -15.00
C SER A 31 13.42 18.32 -14.58
N HIS A 32 12.98 19.36 -13.87
CA HIS A 32 11.56 19.43 -13.51
C HIS A 32 10.65 19.68 -14.72
N SER A 33 11.09 20.47 -15.71
CA SER A 33 10.27 20.73 -16.91
C SER A 33 10.02 19.47 -17.73
N ILE A 34 11.04 18.61 -17.91
CA ILE A 34 10.91 17.34 -18.65
C ILE A 34 9.94 16.39 -17.95
N THR A 35 10.08 16.19 -16.63
CA THR A 35 9.21 15.28 -15.87
C THR A 35 7.78 15.81 -15.78
N ILE A 36 7.60 17.11 -15.54
CA ILE A 36 6.28 17.75 -15.52
C ILE A 36 5.62 17.64 -16.89
N LEU A 37 6.34 17.87 -17.98
CA LEU A 37 5.81 17.73 -19.33
C LEU A 37 5.34 16.29 -19.58
N GLY A 38 6.15 15.28 -19.22
CA GLY A 38 5.77 13.86 -19.35
C GLY A 38 4.48 13.54 -18.60
N VAL A 39 4.36 13.97 -17.35
CA VAL A 39 3.14 13.74 -16.55
C VAL A 39 1.97 14.58 -17.06
N THR A 40 2.20 15.80 -17.57
CA THR A 40 1.15 16.62 -18.18
C THR A 40 0.57 15.95 -19.43
N ILE A 41 1.41 15.40 -20.31
CA ILE A 41 0.97 14.62 -21.47
C ILE A 41 0.10 13.45 -21.01
N SER A 42 0.57 12.67 -20.03
CA SER A 42 -0.22 11.57 -19.46
C SER A 42 -1.55 12.04 -18.88
N THR A 43 -1.58 13.18 -18.19
CA THR A 43 -2.81 13.72 -17.60
C THR A 43 -3.82 14.12 -18.69
N VAL A 44 -3.40 14.87 -19.71
CA VAL A 44 -4.27 15.27 -20.81
C VAL A 44 -4.83 14.06 -21.56
N LEU A 45 -3.98 13.07 -21.84
CA LEU A 45 -4.40 11.84 -22.50
C LEU A 45 -5.30 10.98 -21.60
N SER A 46 -5.10 10.99 -20.29
CA SER A 46 -5.99 10.30 -19.34
C SER A 46 -7.41 10.90 -19.34
N PHE A 47 -7.53 12.23 -19.41
CA PHE A 47 -8.83 12.88 -19.58
C PHE A 47 -9.46 12.57 -20.94
N TYR A 48 -8.66 12.46 -22.01
CA TYR A 48 -9.15 12.02 -23.31
C TYR A 48 -9.68 10.58 -23.27
N VAL A 49 -8.95 9.66 -22.61
CA VAL A 49 -9.36 8.27 -22.43
C VAL A 49 -10.62 8.17 -21.57
N PHE A 50 -10.72 8.95 -20.50
CA PHE A 50 -11.93 9.04 -19.68
C PHE A 50 -13.14 9.53 -20.48
N ASN A 51 -12.97 10.59 -21.28
CA ASN A 51 -14.05 11.07 -22.14
C ASN A 51 -14.49 10.01 -23.17
N HIS A 52 -13.55 9.21 -23.70
CA HIS A 52 -13.86 8.18 -24.69
C HIS A 52 -14.60 6.99 -24.07
N HIS A 53 -14.09 6.40 -22.97
CA HIS A 53 -14.64 5.19 -22.39
C HIS A 53 -15.82 5.44 -21.45
N VAL A 54 -15.76 6.50 -20.63
CA VAL A 54 -16.74 6.73 -19.59
C VAL A 54 -17.87 7.64 -20.05
N LEU A 55 -17.56 8.77 -20.71
CA LEU A 55 -18.60 9.74 -21.11
C LEU A 55 -19.25 9.39 -22.46
N ASN A 56 -18.51 8.76 -23.38
CA ASN A 56 -19.01 8.36 -24.70
C ASN A 56 -19.20 6.84 -24.83
N GLU A 57 -19.19 6.08 -23.73
CA GLU A 57 -19.46 4.64 -23.69
C GLU A 57 -18.63 3.83 -24.68
N GLY A 58 -17.35 4.19 -24.83
CA GLY A 58 -16.43 3.54 -25.77
C GLY A 58 -16.16 2.09 -25.40
N GLU A 59 -15.90 1.25 -26.40
CA GLU A 59 -15.61 -0.17 -26.23
C GLU A 59 -14.41 -0.42 -25.30
N ILE A 60 -14.47 -1.49 -24.51
CA ILE A 60 -13.36 -1.94 -23.66
C ILE A 60 -12.18 -2.31 -24.54
N PHE A 61 -11.01 -1.78 -24.21
CA PHE A 61 -9.77 -2.16 -24.86
C PHE A 61 -9.05 -3.21 -24.01
N ASN A 62 -8.90 -4.43 -24.53
CA ASN A 62 -8.12 -5.50 -23.92
C ASN A 62 -7.26 -6.17 -24.97
N GLN A 63 -5.96 -5.83 -25.02
CA GLN A 63 -5.03 -6.39 -25.99
C GLN A 63 -3.63 -6.57 -25.39
N ASN A 64 -2.99 -7.69 -25.78
CA ASN A 64 -1.59 -7.94 -25.51
C ASN A 64 -0.73 -7.16 -26.51
N ILE A 65 0.27 -6.42 -26.01
CA ILE A 65 1.16 -5.58 -26.79
C ILE A 65 2.46 -6.31 -27.10
N TYR A 66 2.98 -7.02 -26.12
CA TYR A 66 4.25 -7.74 -26.19
C TYR A 66 4.21 -9.02 -25.37
N THR A 67 4.54 -10.15 -25.99
CA THR A 67 4.72 -11.42 -25.29
C THR A 67 6.13 -11.49 -24.75
N TRP A 68 6.26 -11.50 -23.43
CA TRP A 68 7.55 -11.54 -22.76
C TRP A 68 8.11 -12.95 -22.68
N MET A 69 7.25 -13.94 -22.38
CA MET A 69 7.66 -15.32 -22.20
C MET A 69 6.52 -16.28 -22.56
N GLN A 70 6.88 -17.41 -23.16
CA GLN A 70 5.98 -18.49 -23.47
C GLN A 70 6.57 -19.81 -22.99
N ILE A 71 5.92 -20.48 -22.04
CA ILE A 71 6.39 -21.73 -21.43
C ILE A 71 5.21 -22.69 -21.24
N GLY A 72 5.30 -23.89 -21.83
CA GLY A 72 4.36 -24.98 -21.54
C GLY A 72 2.87 -24.63 -21.77
N GLY A 73 2.56 -23.76 -22.73
CA GLY A 73 1.20 -23.28 -23.00
C GLY A 73 0.81 -22.03 -22.21
N LEU A 74 1.57 -21.61 -21.20
CA LEU A 74 1.36 -20.35 -20.51
C LEU A 74 2.01 -19.19 -21.28
N ASN A 75 1.24 -18.17 -21.62
CA ASN A 75 1.71 -16.94 -22.24
C ASN A 75 1.78 -15.83 -21.18
N ILE A 76 2.97 -15.29 -20.95
CA ILE A 76 3.16 -14.11 -20.10
C ILE A 76 3.38 -12.92 -21.02
N SER A 77 2.44 -12.00 -21.01
CA SER A 77 2.42 -10.84 -21.91
C SER A 77 2.31 -9.53 -21.14
N PHE A 78 2.80 -8.46 -21.74
CA PHE A 78 2.43 -7.10 -21.38
C PHE A 78 1.27 -6.68 -22.27
N GLY A 79 0.16 -6.35 -21.67
CA GLY A 79 -1.03 -5.90 -22.34
C GLY A 79 -1.69 -4.74 -21.61
N PHE A 80 -2.73 -4.21 -22.18
CA PHE A 80 -3.54 -3.18 -21.53
C PHE A 80 -5.00 -3.59 -21.52
N LEU A 81 -5.59 -3.47 -20.32
CA LEU A 81 -7.02 -3.46 -20.10
C LEU A 81 -7.44 -2.02 -19.77
N VAL A 82 -8.16 -1.39 -20.68
CA VAL A 82 -8.68 -0.03 -20.48
C VAL A 82 -10.20 -0.09 -20.59
N ASP A 83 -10.81 -0.08 -19.44
CA ASP A 83 -12.24 0.01 -19.19
C ASP A 83 -12.55 1.27 -18.37
N ASN A 84 -13.74 1.40 -17.87
CA ASN A 84 -14.16 2.56 -17.10
C ASN A 84 -13.43 2.65 -15.76
N LEU A 85 -13.19 1.53 -15.06
CA LEU A 85 -12.45 1.50 -13.81
C LEU A 85 -11.00 1.98 -14.03
N THR A 86 -10.32 1.45 -15.05
CA THR A 86 -8.98 1.90 -15.44
C THR A 86 -8.98 3.39 -15.80
N SER A 87 -9.97 3.86 -16.57
CA SER A 87 -10.07 5.25 -17.02
C SER A 87 -10.21 6.24 -15.86
N VAL A 88 -11.04 5.93 -14.87
CA VAL A 88 -11.16 6.71 -13.63
C VAL A 88 -9.84 6.76 -12.88
N MET A 89 -9.17 5.61 -12.70
CA MET A 89 -7.89 5.54 -12.00
C MET A 89 -6.78 6.31 -12.72
N LEU A 90 -6.73 6.28 -14.06
CA LEU A 90 -5.75 7.06 -14.84
C LEU A 90 -5.90 8.56 -14.59
N VAL A 91 -7.12 9.10 -14.56
CA VAL A 91 -7.37 10.52 -14.26
C VAL A 91 -6.93 10.86 -12.85
N VAL A 92 -7.33 10.06 -11.85
CA VAL A 92 -7.00 10.30 -10.44
C VAL A 92 -5.49 10.30 -10.22
N VAL A 93 -4.80 9.27 -10.70
CA VAL A 93 -3.35 9.11 -10.53
C VAL A 93 -2.58 10.21 -11.26
N SER A 94 -2.92 10.49 -12.53
CA SER A 94 -2.20 11.46 -13.34
C SER A 94 -2.35 12.89 -12.81
N PHE A 95 -3.58 13.29 -12.45
CA PHE A 95 -3.85 14.64 -11.96
C PHE A 95 -3.16 14.90 -10.61
N VAL A 96 -3.28 13.98 -9.65
CA VAL A 96 -2.60 14.12 -8.36
C VAL A 96 -1.08 14.13 -8.54
N SER A 97 -0.55 13.25 -9.38
CA SER A 97 0.89 13.22 -9.69
C SER A 97 1.36 14.53 -10.29
N LEU A 98 0.61 15.13 -11.22
CA LEU A 98 0.94 16.43 -11.82
C LEU A 98 0.99 17.53 -10.76
N MET A 99 0.01 17.60 -9.86
CA MET A 99 -0.01 18.57 -8.76
C MET A 99 1.19 18.39 -7.84
N VAL A 100 1.55 17.15 -7.51
CA VAL A 100 2.73 16.84 -6.69
C VAL A 100 4.02 17.24 -7.39
N HIS A 101 4.16 17.01 -8.70
CA HIS A 101 5.34 17.44 -9.46
C HIS A 101 5.51 18.96 -9.42
N ILE A 102 4.44 19.73 -9.66
CA ILE A 102 4.48 21.21 -9.61
C ILE A 102 4.83 21.69 -8.20
N TYR A 103 4.20 21.11 -7.17
CA TYR A 103 4.46 21.42 -5.76
C TYR A 103 5.94 21.17 -5.38
N THR A 104 6.52 20.11 -5.90
CA THR A 104 7.91 19.70 -5.63
C THR A 104 8.94 20.76 -6.04
N ILE A 105 8.63 21.61 -7.03
CA ILE A 105 9.51 22.71 -7.44
C ILE A 105 9.84 23.61 -6.24
N GLY A 106 8.84 24.00 -5.46
CA GLY A 106 9.02 24.85 -4.29
C GLY A 106 9.54 24.08 -3.07
N TYR A 107 8.96 22.90 -2.79
CA TYR A 107 9.30 22.14 -1.60
C TYR A 107 10.75 21.63 -1.57
N MET A 108 11.27 21.17 -2.71
CA MET A 108 12.63 20.61 -2.83
C MET A 108 13.65 21.65 -3.32
N HIS A 109 13.29 22.93 -3.39
CA HIS A 109 14.12 23.97 -4.01
C HIS A 109 15.57 24.03 -3.49
N GLU A 110 15.77 23.82 -2.21
CA GLU A 110 17.09 23.90 -1.57
C GLU A 110 17.80 22.54 -1.49
N ASP A 111 17.09 21.43 -1.77
CA ASP A 111 17.63 20.08 -1.60
C ASP A 111 18.66 19.73 -2.70
N LYS A 112 19.77 19.11 -2.28
CA LYS A 112 20.84 18.67 -3.19
C LYS A 112 20.39 17.51 -4.10
N GLY A 113 19.42 16.72 -3.67
CA GLY A 113 18.84 15.59 -4.39
C GLY A 113 17.71 15.97 -5.36
N TYR A 114 17.51 17.25 -5.65
CA TYR A 114 16.41 17.78 -6.45
C TYR A 114 16.13 16.99 -7.74
N THR A 115 17.12 16.83 -8.60
CA THR A 115 16.98 16.14 -9.90
C THR A 115 16.66 14.66 -9.74
N LYS A 116 17.32 13.99 -8.78
CA LYS A 116 17.07 12.60 -8.44
C LYS A 116 15.63 12.38 -7.93
N PHE A 117 15.13 13.34 -7.15
CA PHE A 117 13.76 13.28 -6.64
C PHE A 117 12.72 13.35 -7.76
N PHE A 118 12.88 14.27 -8.71
CA PHE A 118 12.00 14.37 -9.88
C PHE A 118 12.02 13.11 -10.76
N SER A 119 13.19 12.50 -10.94
CA SER A 119 13.27 11.21 -11.63
C SER A 119 12.46 10.13 -10.91
N TYR A 120 12.56 10.03 -9.58
CA TYR A 120 11.87 9.01 -8.80
C TYR A 120 10.35 9.18 -8.77
N ILE A 121 9.83 10.40 -8.60
CA ILE A 121 8.37 10.62 -8.60
C ILE A 121 7.76 10.35 -9.98
N SER A 122 8.48 10.64 -11.06
CA SER A 122 8.07 10.31 -12.42
C SER A 122 8.07 8.79 -12.64
N LEU A 123 9.11 8.07 -12.17
CA LEU A 123 9.17 6.61 -12.20
C LEU A 123 8.02 5.96 -11.40
N PHE A 124 7.67 6.56 -10.28
CA PHE A 124 6.57 6.09 -9.45
C PHE A 124 5.22 6.19 -10.18
N THR A 125 5.02 7.29 -10.91
CA THR A 125 3.82 7.48 -11.74
C THR A 125 3.73 6.44 -12.86
N PHE A 126 4.86 6.16 -13.55
CA PHE A 126 4.95 5.08 -14.53
C PHE A 126 4.58 3.72 -13.92
N ALA A 127 5.16 3.38 -12.76
CA ALA A 127 4.90 2.11 -12.10
C ALA A 127 3.41 1.94 -11.75
N MET A 128 2.75 3.01 -11.30
CA MET A 128 1.32 2.98 -10.99
C MET A 128 0.45 2.82 -12.24
N PHE A 129 0.80 3.46 -13.36
CA PHE A 129 0.09 3.26 -14.62
C PHE A 129 0.23 1.83 -15.14
N THR A 130 1.42 1.23 -15.04
CA THR A 130 1.66 -0.16 -15.40
C THR A 130 0.79 -1.12 -14.58
N LEU A 131 0.60 -0.83 -13.29
CA LEU A 131 -0.27 -1.60 -12.40
C LEU A 131 -1.74 -1.47 -12.81
N VAL A 132 -2.23 -0.23 -12.96
CA VAL A 132 -3.66 0.06 -13.19
C VAL A 132 -4.13 -0.44 -14.56
N MET A 133 -3.27 -0.40 -15.58
CA MET A 133 -3.60 -0.82 -16.95
C MET A 133 -3.32 -2.30 -17.21
N SER A 134 -2.91 -3.09 -16.22
CA SER A 134 -2.65 -4.52 -16.40
C SER A 134 -3.90 -5.28 -16.83
N ASN A 135 -3.73 -6.24 -17.76
CA ASN A 135 -4.77 -7.16 -18.20
C ASN A 135 -4.57 -8.59 -17.69
N ASN A 136 -3.54 -8.83 -16.89
CA ASN A 136 -3.23 -10.13 -16.33
C ASN A 136 -2.57 -10.01 -14.95
N PHE A 137 -2.62 -11.09 -14.17
CA PHE A 137 -2.09 -11.14 -12.80
C PHE A 137 -0.58 -10.94 -12.73
N MET A 138 0.19 -11.40 -13.73
CA MET A 138 1.64 -11.26 -13.72
C MET A 138 2.07 -9.81 -13.94
N GLN A 139 1.46 -9.11 -14.88
CA GLN A 139 1.73 -7.68 -15.11
C GLN A 139 1.28 -6.84 -13.92
N LEU A 140 0.12 -7.17 -13.30
CA LEU A 140 -0.32 -6.55 -12.07
C LEU A 140 0.75 -6.68 -10.98
N PHE A 141 1.32 -7.88 -10.82
CA PHE A 141 2.38 -8.13 -9.86
C PHE A 141 3.66 -7.35 -10.19
N PHE A 142 4.06 -7.23 -11.45
CA PHE A 142 5.20 -6.38 -11.84
C PHE A 142 4.99 -4.91 -11.48
N GLY A 143 3.83 -4.35 -11.81
CA GLY A 143 3.48 -2.98 -11.41
C GLY A 143 3.47 -2.81 -9.88
N TRP A 144 2.95 -3.80 -9.17
CA TRP A 144 2.89 -3.88 -7.71
C TRP A 144 4.27 -3.84 -7.06
N GLU A 145 5.20 -4.61 -7.60
CA GLU A 145 6.58 -4.64 -7.16
C GLU A 145 7.34 -3.37 -7.51
N ALA A 146 7.12 -2.82 -8.72
CA ALA A 146 7.73 -1.58 -9.15
C ALA A 146 7.32 -0.40 -8.25
N VAL A 147 6.03 -0.29 -7.92
CA VAL A 147 5.53 0.71 -6.95
C VAL A 147 6.18 0.50 -5.58
N GLY A 148 6.33 -0.75 -5.13
CA GLY A 148 7.02 -1.09 -3.88
C GLY A 148 8.49 -0.67 -3.87
N LEU A 149 9.22 -0.96 -4.94
CA LEU A 149 10.64 -0.60 -5.08
C LEU A 149 10.84 0.92 -5.09
N VAL A 150 10.04 1.63 -5.90
CA VAL A 150 10.20 3.09 -6.00
C VAL A 150 9.79 3.78 -4.69
N SER A 151 8.78 3.26 -3.98
CA SER A 151 8.41 3.75 -2.66
C SER A 151 9.55 3.59 -1.64
N TYR A 152 10.26 2.45 -1.66
CA TYR A 152 11.45 2.23 -0.84
C TYR A 152 12.52 3.30 -1.10
N LEU A 153 12.81 3.61 -2.39
CA LEU A 153 13.78 4.64 -2.76
C LEU A 153 13.36 6.05 -2.31
N LEU A 154 12.06 6.31 -2.28
CA LEU A 154 11.49 7.61 -1.94
C LEU A 154 11.34 7.81 -0.43
N ILE A 155 10.96 6.79 0.33
CA ILE A 155 10.91 6.84 1.80
C ILE A 155 12.33 7.03 2.35
N GLY A 156 13.30 6.28 1.83
CA GLY A 156 14.71 6.38 2.18
C GLY A 156 15.48 7.47 1.42
N PHE A 157 14.80 8.47 0.86
CA PHE A 157 15.44 9.52 0.05
C PHE A 157 16.56 10.24 0.81
N TRP A 158 16.33 10.60 2.05
CA TRP A 158 17.32 11.15 2.98
C TRP A 158 18.09 10.05 3.72
N HIS A 159 18.77 9.20 2.97
CA HIS A 159 19.53 8.03 3.46
C HIS A 159 20.66 8.34 4.44
N HIS A 160 20.98 9.61 4.67
CA HIS A 160 21.89 10.06 5.73
C HIS A 160 21.23 10.10 7.11
N LYS A 161 19.89 9.99 7.19
CA LYS A 161 19.13 9.92 8.44
C LYS A 161 18.87 8.46 8.78
N GLU A 162 19.29 8.02 9.97
CA GLU A 162 19.08 6.65 10.45
C GLU A 162 17.59 6.29 10.51
N SER A 163 16.74 7.23 10.97
CA SER A 163 15.28 7.05 11.00
C SER A 163 14.68 6.78 9.61
N ALA A 164 15.21 7.41 8.56
CA ALA A 164 14.75 7.17 7.19
C ALA A 164 15.21 5.80 6.65
N ILE A 165 16.41 5.33 7.05
CA ILE A 165 16.91 3.99 6.70
C ILE A 165 16.06 2.91 7.40
N GLU A 166 15.76 3.07 8.67
CA GLU A 166 14.90 2.14 9.40
C GLU A 166 13.48 2.12 8.84
N ALA A 167 12.92 3.30 8.53
CA ALA A 167 11.58 3.43 7.99
C ALA A 167 11.43 2.79 6.61
N ASN A 168 12.39 2.98 5.70
CA ASN A 168 12.31 2.39 4.36
C ASN A 168 12.51 0.88 4.38
N LEU A 169 13.43 0.37 5.23
CA LEU A 169 13.63 -1.06 5.41
C LEU A 169 12.37 -1.72 5.98
N LYS A 170 11.77 -1.12 7.02
CA LYS A 170 10.51 -1.58 7.60
C LYS A 170 9.39 -1.60 6.55
N ALA A 171 9.25 -0.52 5.77
CA ALA A 171 8.24 -0.44 4.71
C ALA A 171 8.46 -1.55 3.66
N PHE A 172 9.69 -1.78 3.22
CA PHE A 172 10.00 -2.80 2.26
C PHE A 172 9.69 -4.21 2.77
N ILE A 173 10.16 -4.58 3.96
CA ILE A 173 9.99 -5.93 4.53
C ILE A 173 8.50 -6.22 4.78
N VAL A 174 7.76 -5.28 5.38
CA VAL A 174 6.33 -5.49 5.68
C VAL A 174 5.52 -5.66 4.40
N ASN A 175 5.81 -4.86 3.37
CA ASN A 175 5.18 -5.05 2.06
C ASN A 175 5.52 -6.41 1.44
N ARG A 176 6.77 -6.90 1.58
CA ARG A 176 7.15 -8.24 1.08
C ARG A 176 6.37 -9.37 1.73
N VAL A 177 5.98 -9.25 3.00
CA VAL A 177 5.09 -10.22 3.64
C VAL A 177 3.73 -10.25 2.93
N GLY A 178 3.17 -9.08 2.59
CA GLY A 178 1.96 -8.98 1.77
C GLY A 178 2.15 -9.56 0.38
N ASP A 179 3.24 -9.20 -0.30
CA ASP A 179 3.58 -9.63 -1.65
C ASP A 179 3.75 -11.16 -1.74
N PHE A 180 4.25 -11.80 -0.67
CA PHE A 180 4.34 -13.27 -0.58
C PHE A 180 2.94 -13.92 -0.58
N GLY A 181 2.00 -13.40 0.18
CA GLY A 181 0.61 -13.85 0.10
C GLY A 181 0.02 -13.64 -1.30
N PHE A 182 0.26 -12.48 -1.90
CA PHE A 182 -0.22 -12.14 -3.24
C PHE A 182 0.27 -13.12 -4.30
N ILE A 183 1.58 -13.44 -4.33
CA ILE A 183 2.14 -14.38 -5.31
C ILE A 183 1.61 -15.82 -5.11
N LEU A 184 1.36 -16.23 -3.86
CA LEU A 184 0.71 -17.51 -3.59
C LEU A 184 -0.73 -17.53 -4.12
N GLY A 185 -1.48 -16.44 -3.97
CA GLY A 185 -2.82 -16.28 -4.55
C GLY A 185 -2.77 -16.39 -6.08
N ILE A 186 -1.83 -15.71 -6.73
CA ILE A 186 -1.60 -15.79 -8.19
C ILE A 186 -1.25 -17.23 -8.62
N ALA A 187 -0.39 -17.92 -7.86
CA ALA A 187 -0.04 -19.30 -8.14
C ALA A 187 -1.24 -20.24 -8.05
N LEU A 188 -2.15 -20.03 -7.09
CA LEU A 188 -3.40 -20.79 -7.02
C LEU A 188 -4.36 -20.46 -8.18
N VAL A 189 -4.44 -19.18 -8.59
CA VAL A 189 -5.18 -18.82 -9.82
C VAL A 189 -4.65 -19.62 -11.01
N LEU A 190 -3.34 -19.63 -11.22
CA LEU A 190 -2.73 -20.42 -12.29
C LEU A 190 -3.03 -21.92 -12.15
N MET A 191 -2.97 -22.46 -10.93
CA MET A 191 -3.20 -23.88 -10.66
C MET A 191 -4.65 -24.31 -10.98
N PHE A 192 -5.64 -23.49 -10.67
CA PHE A 192 -7.04 -23.87 -10.83
C PHE A 192 -7.64 -23.45 -12.18
N PHE A 193 -7.19 -22.32 -12.76
CA PHE A 193 -7.72 -21.80 -14.01
C PHE A 193 -6.81 -22.07 -15.23
N GLY A 194 -5.54 -22.46 -15.02
CA GLY A 194 -4.58 -22.71 -16.09
C GLY A 194 -4.10 -21.46 -16.83
N THR A 195 -4.56 -20.28 -16.44
CA THR A 195 -4.26 -18.99 -17.07
C THR A 195 -4.02 -17.90 -16.02
N LEU A 196 -3.34 -16.83 -16.43
CA LEU A 196 -3.18 -15.60 -15.63
C LEU A 196 -3.87 -14.40 -16.30
N ASP A 197 -4.49 -14.56 -17.46
CA ASP A 197 -5.27 -13.52 -18.12
C ASP A 197 -6.58 -13.28 -17.36
N TYR A 198 -6.97 -12.00 -17.18
CA TYR A 198 -8.18 -11.66 -16.43
C TYR A 198 -9.44 -12.15 -17.12
N ALA A 199 -9.57 -11.89 -18.44
CA ALA A 199 -10.78 -12.23 -19.17
C ALA A 199 -10.99 -13.75 -19.20
N GLU A 200 -9.91 -14.52 -19.41
CA GLU A 200 -9.97 -15.99 -19.38
C GLU A 200 -10.32 -16.50 -17.97
N THR A 201 -9.68 -15.98 -16.92
CA THR A 201 -9.94 -16.36 -15.53
C THR A 201 -11.39 -16.07 -15.14
N PHE A 202 -11.89 -14.87 -15.44
CA PHE A 202 -13.24 -14.46 -15.08
C PHE A 202 -14.33 -15.17 -15.87
N SER A 203 -14.06 -15.56 -17.12
CA SER A 203 -15.00 -16.36 -17.92
C SER A 203 -15.17 -17.79 -17.36
N GLN A 204 -14.19 -18.29 -16.63
CA GLN A 204 -14.17 -19.63 -16.04
C GLN A 204 -14.46 -19.63 -14.53
N LYS A 205 -14.84 -18.48 -13.95
CA LYS A 205 -14.97 -18.31 -12.49
C LYS A 205 -15.87 -19.36 -11.82
N ASP A 206 -16.92 -19.80 -12.49
CA ASP A 206 -17.88 -20.74 -11.91
C ASP A 206 -17.33 -22.18 -11.80
N GLN A 207 -16.26 -22.50 -12.54
CA GLN A 207 -15.63 -23.84 -12.49
C GLN A 207 -14.93 -24.13 -11.15
N ILE A 208 -14.58 -23.10 -10.38
CA ILE A 208 -13.92 -23.26 -9.09
C ILE A 208 -14.92 -23.52 -7.95
N ILE A 209 -16.21 -23.30 -8.19
CA ILE A 209 -17.25 -23.49 -7.18
C ILE A 209 -17.29 -24.96 -6.75
N GLY A 210 -17.22 -25.18 -5.44
CA GLY A 210 -17.20 -26.53 -4.85
C GLY A 210 -15.83 -27.21 -4.83
N LEU A 211 -14.79 -26.64 -5.47
CA LEU A 211 -13.44 -27.17 -5.33
C LEU A 211 -12.84 -26.80 -3.97
N THR A 212 -12.12 -27.74 -3.38
CA THR A 212 -11.51 -27.57 -2.06
C THR A 212 -10.00 -27.79 -2.10
N LEU A 213 -9.30 -27.09 -1.21
CA LEU A 213 -7.89 -27.30 -0.88
C LEU A 213 -7.78 -28.03 0.46
N PHE A 214 -6.84 -28.97 0.59
CA PHE A 214 -6.58 -29.72 1.84
C PHE A 214 -7.85 -30.37 2.44
N ASN A 215 -8.75 -30.84 1.58
CA ASN A 215 -10.02 -31.52 1.85
C ASN A 215 -11.17 -30.67 2.44
N ASP A 216 -10.89 -29.50 3.06
CA ASP A 216 -11.92 -28.76 3.82
C ASP A 216 -12.08 -27.28 3.42
N PHE A 217 -11.05 -26.66 2.84
CA PHE A 217 -11.08 -25.22 2.55
C PHE A 217 -11.54 -24.95 1.11
N SER A 218 -12.55 -24.11 0.93
CA SER A 218 -12.96 -23.64 -0.41
C SER A 218 -11.78 -22.99 -1.13
N ALA A 219 -11.45 -23.48 -2.33
CA ALA A 219 -10.32 -23.01 -3.13
C ALA A 219 -10.43 -21.51 -3.45
N ILE A 220 -11.64 -21.05 -3.84
CA ILE A 220 -11.87 -19.63 -4.13
C ILE A 220 -11.68 -18.75 -2.90
N THR A 221 -12.12 -19.21 -1.72
CA THR A 221 -11.92 -18.47 -0.47
C THR A 221 -10.42 -18.30 -0.16
N VAL A 222 -9.62 -19.35 -0.33
CA VAL A 222 -8.17 -19.28 -0.10
C VAL A 222 -7.50 -18.35 -1.10
N ILE A 223 -7.88 -18.41 -2.39
CA ILE A 223 -7.37 -17.49 -3.42
C ILE A 223 -7.66 -16.04 -3.02
N CYS A 224 -8.94 -15.72 -2.72
CA CYS A 224 -9.34 -14.36 -2.36
C CYS A 224 -8.61 -13.86 -1.10
N LEU A 225 -8.48 -14.68 -0.06
CA LEU A 225 -7.77 -14.30 1.15
C LEU A 225 -6.27 -14.06 0.90
N LEU A 226 -5.61 -14.88 0.07
CA LEU A 226 -4.21 -14.69 -0.29
C LEU A 226 -3.98 -13.43 -1.14
N LEU A 227 -4.86 -13.16 -2.10
CA LEU A 227 -4.86 -11.90 -2.84
C LEU A 227 -5.08 -10.71 -1.89
N PHE A 228 -6.00 -10.84 -0.94
CA PHE A 228 -6.27 -9.82 0.06
C PHE A 228 -5.08 -9.58 1.01
N VAL A 229 -4.28 -10.60 1.35
CA VAL A 229 -3.01 -10.40 2.11
C VAL A 229 -2.07 -9.46 1.33
N GLY A 230 -2.00 -9.57 0.01
CA GLY A 230 -1.31 -8.59 -0.83
C GLY A 230 -1.89 -7.18 -0.68
N ALA A 231 -3.22 -7.05 -0.77
CA ALA A 231 -3.91 -5.78 -0.56
C ALA A 231 -3.65 -5.20 0.84
N MET A 232 -3.64 -6.04 1.89
CA MET A 232 -3.32 -5.62 3.26
C MET A 232 -1.92 -5.02 3.36
N GLY A 233 -0.94 -5.54 2.62
CA GLY A 233 0.42 -4.99 2.55
C GLY A 233 0.42 -3.57 1.99
N LYS A 234 -0.02 -3.37 0.75
CA LYS A 234 0.01 -2.06 0.07
C LYS A 234 -0.98 -1.06 0.67
N SER A 235 -2.21 -1.48 0.95
CA SER A 235 -3.23 -0.63 1.56
C SER A 235 -3.15 -0.56 3.08
N ALA A 236 -2.06 -1.07 3.66
CA ALA A 236 -1.70 -0.93 5.06
C ALA A 236 -2.86 -1.28 6.02
N GLN A 237 -3.51 -2.43 5.80
CA GLN A 237 -4.54 -2.94 6.72
C GLN A 237 -3.89 -3.69 7.90
N VAL A 238 -4.55 -3.70 9.04
CA VAL A 238 -4.09 -4.46 10.21
C VAL A 238 -3.99 -5.95 9.86
N PRO A 239 -2.86 -6.64 10.21
CA PRO A 239 -1.71 -6.20 11.00
C PRO A 239 -0.54 -5.58 10.20
N LEU A 240 -0.62 -5.50 8.86
CA LEU A 240 0.47 -5.03 7.99
C LEU A 240 0.53 -3.48 7.86
N HIS A 241 -0.14 -2.73 8.73
CA HIS A 241 -0.22 -1.25 8.71
C HIS A 241 1.04 -0.54 9.24
N VAL A 242 1.89 -1.22 9.97
CA VAL A 242 2.97 -0.65 10.79
C VAL A 242 4.04 0.14 10.02
N TRP A 243 4.13 -0.04 8.70
CA TRP A 243 5.10 0.65 7.86
C TRP A 243 4.68 2.07 7.48
N LEU A 244 3.35 2.32 7.36
CA LEU A 244 2.84 3.55 6.77
C LEU A 244 3.17 4.81 7.59
N PRO A 245 3.04 4.84 8.94
CA PRO A 245 3.45 6.01 9.71
C PRO A 245 4.95 6.30 9.64
N GLY A 246 5.79 5.27 9.47
CA GLY A 246 7.23 5.41 9.26
C GLY A 246 7.58 6.06 7.93
N SER A 247 6.76 5.88 6.89
CA SER A 247 6.97 6.49 5.57
C SER A 247 6.97 8.02 5.60
N MET A 248 6.51 8.64 6.70
CA MET A 248 6.56 10.09 6.92
C MET A 248 7.99 10.64 7.07
N GLU A 249 9.01 9.80 7.20
CA GLU A 249 10.43 10.22 7.17
C GLU A 249 10.86 10.72 5.78
N GLY A 250 10.18 10.31 4.72
CA GLY A 250 10.38 10.84 3.36
C GLY A 250 9.88 12.28 3.20
N PRO A 251 10.32 12.98 2.10
CA PRO A 251 9.82 14.31 1.77
C PRO A 251 8.30 14.37 1.61
N THR A 252 7.66 15.47 2.04
CA THR A 252 6.18 15.58 2.05
C THR A 252 5.49 15.38 0.70
N PRO A 253 6.05 15.80 -0.47
CA PRO A 253 5.44 15.48 -1.77
C PRO A 253 5.23 13.98 -1.98
N ILE A 254 6.14 13.15 -1.45
CA ILE A 254 6.01 11.69 -1.50
C ILE A 254 4.91 11.19 -0.59
N SER A 255 4.78 11.78 0.60
CA SER A 255 3.67 11.43 1.49
C SER A 255 2.34 11.69 0.79
N ALA A 256 2.20 12.83 0.07
CA ALA A 256 1.02 13.11 -0.72
C ALA A 256 0.80 12.06 -1.84
N LEU A 257 1.83 11.73 -2.61
CA LEU A 257 1.71 10.83 -3.76
C LEU A 257 1.39 9.40 -3.33
N ILE A 258 2.16 8.83 -2.38
CA ILE A 258 1.98 7.46 -1.89
C ILE A 258 0.61 7.27 -1.24
N HIS A 259 0.16 8.25 -0.42
CA HIS A 259 -0.98 8.06 0.47
C HIS A 259 -2.31 8.57 -0.09
N ALA A 260 -2.30 9.37 -1.17
CA ALA A 260 -3.54 9.89 -1.73
C ALA A 260 -4.10 9.02 -2.87
N ALA A 261 -3.31 8.77 -3.93
CA ALA A 261 -3.83 8.27 -5.20
C ALA A 261 -3.09 7.04 -5.77
N THR A 262 -2.03 6.53 -5.09
CA THR A 262 -1.16 5.55 -5.72
C THR A 262 -0.96 4.28 -4.88
N MET A 263 0.18 4.09 -4.22
CA MET A 263 0.55 2.82 -3.59
C MET A 263 -0.53 2.25 -2.66
N VAL A 264 -1.05 3.09 -1.75
CA VAL A 264 -2.04 2.60 -0.77
C VAL A 264 -3.42 2.35 -1.36
N THR A 265 -3.71 2.90 -2.54
CA THR A 265 -4.96 2.65 -3.27
C THR A 265 -4.88 1.42 -4.17
N ALA A 266 -3.66 0.89 -4.41
CA ALA A 266 -3.45 -0.28 -5.26
C ALA A 266 -4.19 -1.53 -4.76
N GLY A 267 -4.25 -1.76 -3.44
CA GLY A 267 -5.00 -2.89 -2.87
C GLY A 267 -6.50 -2.73 -3.03
N ILE A 268 -7.03 -1.51 -2.87
CA ILE A 268 -8.46 -1.21 -3.10
C ILE A 268 -8.82 -1.44 -4.58
N PHE A 269 -8.00 -0.92 -5.50
CA PHE A 269 -8.14 -1.16 -6.93
C PHE A 269 -8.09 -2.64 -7.28
N MET A 270 -7.11 -3.38 -6.76
CA MET A 270 -6.93 -4.80 -7.04
C MET A 270 -8.14 -5.62 -6.61
N VAL A 271 -8.66 -5.41 -5.39
CA VAL A 271 -9.85 -6.13 -4.91
C VAL A 271 -11.08 -5.77 -5.75
N SER A 272 -11.25 -4.49 -6.13
CA SER A 272 -12.34 -4.08 -7.04
C SER A 272 -12.21 -4.72 -8.42
N ARG A 273 -11.00 -4.82 -8.97
CA ARG A 273 -10.71 -5.49 -10.25
C ARG A 273 -10.99 -6.98 -10.18
N MET A 274 -10.75 -7.61 -9.03
CA MET A 274 -10.97 -9.03 -8.77
C MET A 274 -12.37 -9.31 -8.19
N SER A 275 -13.29 -8.35 -8.25
CA SER A 275 -14.68 -8.54 -7.81
C SER A 275 -15.32 -9.83 -8.35
N PRO A 276 -15.11 -10.27 -9.62
CA PRO A 276 -15.68 -11.54 -10.11
C PRO A 276 -15.25 -12.77 -9.30
N LEU A 277 -14.11 -12.72 -8.62
CA LEU A 277 -13.62 -13.80 -7.75
C LEU A 277 -14.10 -13.62 -6.30
N PHE A 278 -14.03 -12.39 -5.77
CA PHE A 278 -14.41 -12.11 -4.38
C PHE A 278 -15.91 -12.35 -4.13
N GLU A 279 -16.76 -12.05 -5.10
CA GLU A 279 -18.20 -12.29 -5.03
C GLU A 279 -18.59 -13.78 -4.87
N LEU A 280 -17.69 -14.72 -5.17
CA LEU A 280 -17.91 -16.14 -4.98
C LEU A 280 -17.64 -16.64 -3.54
N SER A 281 -17.27 -15.74 -2.60
CA SER A 281 -16.90 -16.13 -1.23
C SER A 281 -17.32 -15.14 -0.16
N ASP A 282 -18.48 -15.35 0.47
CA ASP A 282 -18.97 -14.57 1.61
C ASP A 282 -17.99 -14.57 2.79
N VAL A 283 -17.23 -15.66 2.96
CA VAL A 283 -16.20 -15.74 3.98
C VAL A 283 -15.08 -14.76 3.71
N ALA A 284 -14.60 -14.67 2.47
CA ALA A 284 -13.57 -13.70 2.08
C ALA A 284 -14.09 -12.28 2.23
N LEU A 285 -15.29 -11.98 1.75
CA LEU A 285 -15.94 -10.68 1.91
C LEU A 285 -16.09 -10.28 3.38
N THR A 286 -16.55 -11.20 4.23
CA THR A 286 -16.65 -10.96 5.68
C THR A 286 -15.29 -10.64 6.31
N VAL A 287 -14.23 -11.36 5.96
CA VAL A 287 -12.87 -11.08 6.45
C VAL A 287 -12.39 -9.70 5.99
N VAL A 288 -12.59 -9.36 4.72
CA VAL A 288 -12.24 -8.04 4.15
C VAL A 288 -12.97 -6.94 4.93
N MET A 289 -14.28 -7.08 5.13
CA MET A 289 -15.11 -6.12 5.86
C MET A 289 -14.63 -5.93 7.31
N VAL A 290 -14.41 -7.01 8.04
CA VAL A 290 -14.00 -6.96 9.46
C VAL A 290 -12.60 -6.36 9.63
N ILE A 291 -11.63 -6.76 8.81
CA ILE A 291 -10.27 -6.19 8.83
C ILE A 291 -10.31 -4.70 8.49
N GLY A 292 -11.12 -4.30 7.50
CA GLY A 292 -11.36 -2.89 7.18
C GLY A 292 -11.89 -2.10 8.37
N ALA A 293 -12.90 -2.61 9.08
CA ALA A 293 -13.51 -1.96 10.25
C ALA A 293 -12.52 -1.83 11.42
N ILE A 294 -11.76 -2.88 11.71
CA ILE A 294 -10.69 -2.84 12.71
C ILE A 294 -9.68 -1.76 12.34
N THR A 295 -9.23 -1.72 11.09
CA THR A 295 -8.27 -0.72 10.62
C THR A 295 -8.85 0.69 10.73
N ALA A 296 -10.08 0.92 10.27
CA ALA A 296 -10.74 2.23 10.30
C ALA A 296 -10.81 2.79 11.73
N LEU A 297 -11.28 1.98 12.67
CA LEU A 297 -11.49 2.40 14.06
C LEU A 297 -10.17 2.57 14.82
N PHE A 298 -9.30 1.54 14.80
CA PHE A 298 -8.08 1.53 15.61
C PHE A 298 -7.07 2.56 15.13
N MET A 299 -6.93 2.75 13.82
CA MET A 299 -6.01 3.76 13.29
C MET A 299 -6.53 5.19 13.51
N GLY A 300 -7.85 5.37 13.46
CA GLY A 300 -8.48 6.63 13.85
C GLY A 300 -8.15 7.03 15.30
N LEU A 301 -8.25 6.08 16.24
CA LEU A 301 -7.90 6.30 17.66
C LEU A 301 -6.43 6.71 17.83
N LEU A 302 -5.50 6.14 17.04
CA LEU A 302 -4.09 6.57 17.07
C LEU A 302 -3.92 8.01 16.57
N GLY A 303 -4.73 8.45 15.61
CA GLY A 303 -4.73 9.85 15.13
C GLY A 303 -4.99 10.88 16.23
N ILE A 304 -5.77 10.52 17.25
CA ILE A 304 -6.08 11.40 18.40
C ILE A 304 -4.83 11.79 19.19
N VAL A 305 -3.91 10.85 19.40
CA VAL A 305 -2.74 11.02 20.28
C VAL A 305 -1.48 11.51 19.54
N GLN A 306 -1.51 11.57 18.20
CA GLN A 306 -0.37 12.04 17.42
C GLN A 306 -0.18 13.56 17.53
N ASN A 307 1.08 13.98 17.57
CA ASN A 307 1.44 15.40 17.62
C ASN A 307 2.27 15.86 16.41
N ASP A 308 2.71 14.95 15.55
CA ASP A 308 3.35 15.24 14.28
C ASP A 308 2.28 15.50 13.21
N ILE A 309 2.33 16.66 12.52
CA ILE A 309 1.34 17.08 11.53
C ILE A 309 1.19 16.05 10.40
N LYS A 310 2.30 15.46 9.92
CA LYS A 310 2.30 14.42 8.88
C LYS A 310 1.72 13.10 9.40
N LYS A 311 2.07 12.71 10.63
CA LYS A 311 1.58 11.46 11.23
C LYS A 311 0.08 11.50 11.51
N VAL A 312 -0.48 12.64 11.94
CA VAL A 312 -1.95 12.79 12.08
C VAL A 312 -2.64 12.53 10.74
N VAL A 313 -2.15 13.14 9.65
CA VAL A 313 -2.70 12.92 8.30
C VAL A 313 -2.48 11.49 7.83
N ALA A 314 -1.36 10.84 8.18
CA ALA A 314 -1.06 9.45 7.84
C ALA A 314 -2.02 8.46 8.54
N TYR A 315 -2.26 8.61 9.84
CA TYR A 315 -3.24 7.78 10.56
C TYR A 315 -4.67 8.02 10.07
N SER A 316 -4.99 9.23 9.66
CA SER A 316 -6.27 9.49 9.01
C SER A 316 -6.37 8.81 7.63
N THR A 317 -5.26 8.64 6.89
CA THR A 317 -5.25 7.84 5.65
C THR A 317 -5.51 6.37 5.93
N LEU A 318 -4.83 5.78 6.93
CA LEU A 318 -5.08 4.40 7.37
C LEU A 318 -6.55 4.17 7.72
N SER A 319 -7.14 5.09 8.47
CA SER A 319 -8.56 5.01 8.83
C SER A 319 -9.46 5.05 7.59
N GLN A 320 -9.21 5.95 6.61
CA GLN A 320 -10.02 6.03 5.39
C GLN A 320 -9.82 4.83 4.46
N LEU A 321 -8.61 4.26 4.37
CA LEU A 321 -8.38 3.00 3.68
C LEU A 321 -9.15 1.84 4.33
N GLY A 322 -9.28 1.85 5.66
CA GLY A 322 -10.16 0.93 6.37
C GLY A 322 -11.62 1.07 5.94
N TYR A 323 -12.14 2.30 5.79
CA TYR A 323 -13.49 2.53 5.25
C TYR A 323 -13.66 1.99 3.82
N MET A 324 -12.67 2.21 2.94
CA MET A 324 -12.71 1.66 1.58
C MET A 324 -12.72 0.12 1.61
N THR A 325 -11.90 -0.47 2.47
CA THR A 325 -11.84 -1.93 2.64
C THR A 325 -13.16 -2.49 3.18
N VAL A 326 -13.83 -1.77 4.10
CA VAL A 326 -15.19 -2.13 4.53
C VAL A 326 -16.17 -2.12 3.37
N ALA A 327 -16.13 -1.08 2.52
CA ALA A 327 -17.00 -1.00 1.33
C ALA A 327 -16.76 -2.17 0.36
N LEU A 328 -15.49 -2.56 0.14
CA LEU A 328 -15.18 -3.76 -0.66
C LEU A 328 -15.78 -5.02 -0.05
N GLY A 329 -15.68 -5.18 1.27
CA GLY A 329 -16.17 -6.36 1.97
C GLY A 329 -17.70 -6.48 2.05
N VAL A 330 -18.45 -5.40 1.80
CA VAL A 330 -19.91 -5.41 1.66
C VAL A 330 -20.36 -5.39 0.20
N SER A 331 -19.50 -5.79 -0.73
CA SER A 331 -19.75 -5.82 -2.19
C SER A 331 -20.07 -4.45 -2.80
N ALA A 332 -19.78 -3.35 -2.08
CA ALA A 332 -19.99 -1.99 -2.55
C ALA A 332 -18.71 -1.41 -3.21
N TYR A 333 -18.19 -2.13 -4.24
CA TYR A 333 -16.92 -1.77 -4.91
C TYR A 333 -16.98 -0.40 -5.57
N SER A 334 -18.10 -0.06 -6.21
CA SER A 334 -18.30 1.26 -6.82
C SER A 334 -18.21 2.38 -5.77
N VAL A 335 -18.76 2.17 -4.57
CA VAL A 335 -18.65 3.09 -3.44
C VAL A 335 -17.21 3.19 -2.93
N ALA A 336 -16.47 2.07 -2.89
CA ALA A 336 -15.05 2.06 -2.52
C ALA A 336 -14.20 2.89 -3.50
N ILE A 337 -14.40 2.72 -4.81
CA ILE A 337 -13.69 3.48 -5.86
C ILE A 337 -14.12 4.95 -5.85
N PHE A 338 -15.39 5.24 -5.61
CA PHE A 338 -15.87 6.61 -5.44
C PHE A 338 -15.20 7.31 -4.25
N HIS A 339 -15.10 6.61 -3.11
CA HIS A 339 -14.40 7.17 -1.95
C HIS A 339 -12.87 7.27 -2.21
N LEU A 340 -12.28 6.33 -2.93
CA LEU A 340 -10.89 6.41 -3.37
C LEU A 340 -10.62 7.68 -4.20
N MET A 341 -11.47 8.00 -5.16
CA MET A 341 -11.34 9.18 -6.00
C MET A 341 -11.44 10.47 -5.18
N THR A 342 -12.46 10.62 -4.35
CA THR A 342 -12.62 11.81 -3.49
C THR A 342 -11.47 11.92 -2.49
N HIS A 343 -11.08 10.81 -1.88
CA HIS A 343 -9.95 10.70 -0.97
C HIS A 343 -8.64 11.17 -1.60
N ALA A 344 -8.38 10.78 -2.84
CA ALA A 344 -7.16 11.17 -3.53
C ALA A 344 -6.98 12.69 -3.58
N PHE A 345 -8.03 13.44 -3.83
CA PHE A 345 -7.97 14.90 -3.89
C PHE A 345 -7.79 15.54 -2.50
N PHE A 346 -8.64 15.24 -1.54
CA PHE A 346 -8.54 15.89 -0.24
C PHE A 346 -7.32 15.41 0.58
N LYS A 347 -6.81 14.20 0.36
CA LYS A 347 -5.60 13.74 1.05
C LYS A 347 -4.34 14.33 0.45
N ALA A 348 -4.22 14.40 -0.87
CA ALA A 348 -3.13 15.12 -1.49
C ALA A 348 -3.11 16.57 -0.99
N LEU A 349 -4.26 17.23 -0.97
CA LEU A 349 -4.41 18.57 -0.43
C LEU A 349 -3.91 18.71 1.00
N LEU A 350 -4.35 17.83 1.91
CA LEU A 350 -3.97 17.90 3.33
C LEU A 350 -2.47 17.64 3.56
N PHE A 351 -1.89 16.68 2.84
CA PHE A 351 -0.44 16.44 2.94
C PHE A 351 0.37 17.60 2.38
N LEU A 352 0.00 18.13 1.22
CA LEU A 352 0.70 19.26 0.63
C LEU A 352 0.53 20.53 1.47
N ALA A 353 -0.63 20.75 2.06
CA ALA A 353 -0.86 21.85 3.00
C ALA A 353 -0.02 21.71 4.27
N ALA A 354 0.07 20.49 4.84
CA ALA A 354 0.99 20.22 5.95
C ALA A 354 2.45 20.50 5.55
N GLY A 355 2.85 20.13 4.32
CA GLY A 355 4.17 20.45 3.80
C GLY A 355 4.41 21.95 3.63
N SER A 356 3.40 22.73 3.22
CA SER A 356 3.47 24.19 3.16
C SER A 356 3.75 24.79 4.55
N VAL A 357 3.05 24.32 5.59
CA VAL A 357 3.30 24.73 6.99
C VAL A 357 4.70 24.37 7.44
N ILE A 358 5.17 23.16 7.14
CA ILE A 358 6.51 22.67 7.51
C ILE A 358 7.62 23.55 6.87
N VAL A 359 7.46 23.90 5.59
CA VAL A 359 8.43 24.79 4.89
C VAL A 359 8.43 26.17 5.54
N ALA A 360 7.28 26.76 5.81
CA ALA A 360 7.16 28.07 6.42
C ALA A 360 7.70 28.13 7.86
N LEU A 361 7.68 27.01 8.58
CA LEU A 361 8.18 26.87 9.96
C LEU A 361 9.57 26.21 10.05
N HIS A 362 10.40 26.31 9.01
CA HIS A 362 11.78 25.79 9.00
C HIS A 362 11.88 24.33 9.46
N HIS A 363 11.00 23.47 8.93
CA HIS A 363 10.92 22.02 9.17
C HIS A 363 10.38 21.59 10.55
N GLU A 364 9.74 22.48 11.33
CA GLU A 364 9.00 22.07 12.53
C GLU A 364 7.77 21.23 12.13
N GLN A 365 7.56 20.10 12.81
CA GLN A 365 6.45 19.17 12.54
C GLN A 365 5.51 18.99 13.74
N ASP A 366 5.91 19.42 14.94
CA ASP A 366 5.11 19.28 16.15
C ASP A 366 4.00 20.35 16.21
N ILE A 367 2.74 19.92 16.07
CA ILE A 367 1.57 20.81 16.11
C ILE A 367 1.42 21.58 17.43
N ARG A 368 2.06 21.12 18.51
CA ARG A 368 2.04 21.78 19.81
C ARG A 368 2.89 23.06 19.84
N LYS A 369 3.85 23.18 18.91
CA LYS A 369 4.72 24.34 18.75
C LYS A 369 4.23 25.31 17.66
N MET A 370 3.07 25.04 17.06
CA MET A 370 2.43 25.87 16.04
C MET A 370 1.34 26.74 16.69
N GLY A 371 0.54 27.43 15.92
CA GLY A 371 -0.63 28.20 16.36
C GLY A 371 -0.74 29.55 15.68
N GLY A 372 -1.95 30.05 15.51
CA GLY A 372 -2.22 31.39 15.00
C GLY A 372 -1.88 31.62 13.52
N LEU A 373 -1.54 30.59 12.75
CA LEU A 373 -0.99 30.71 11.38
C LEU A 373 -1.98 31.26 10.36
N ARG A 374 -3.28 31.25 10.63
CA ARG A 374 -4.35 31.63 9.67
C ARG A 374 -4.18 33.01 9.02
N LYS A 375 -3.60 33.98 9.75
CA LYS A 375 -3.41 35.36 9.25
C LYS A 375 -2.16 35.49 8.39
N LYS A 376 -1.15 34.69 8.66
CA LYS A 376 0.16 34.72 7.98
C LYS A 376 0.17 33.83 6.73
N MET A 377 -0.63 32.74 6.73
CA MET A 377 -0.73 31.77 5.65
C MET A 377 -2.22 31.55 5.24
N PRO A 378 -2.89 32.56 4.69
CA PRO A 378 -4.34 32.50 4.42
C PRO A 378 -4.72 31.47 3.35
N ILE A 379 -3.92 31.28 2.29
CA ILE A 379 -4.20 30.30 1.22
C ILE A 379 -4.05 28.89 1.79
N THR A 380 -2.92 28.61 2.48
CA THR A 380 -2.67 27.32 3.13
C THR A 380 -3.76 27.02 4.17
N TYR A 381 -4.22 28.01 4.94
CA TYR A 381 -5.32 27.84 5.89
C TYR A 381 -6.65 27.47 5.23
N ILE A 382 -7.07 28.24 4.22
CA ILE A 382 -8.36 28.00 3.55
C ILE A 382 -8.35 26.62 2.88
N THR A 383 -7.28 26.28 2.18
CA THR A 383 -7.17 24.97 1.51
C THR A 383 -7.11 23.82 2.52
N SER A 384 -6.42 23.99 3.66
CA SER A 384 -6.43 23.03 4.77
C SER A 384 -7.83 22.86 5.37
N LEU A 385 -8.58 23.95 5.54
CA LEU A 385 -9.94 23.92 6.03
C LEU A 385 -10.85 23.15 5.08
N LEU A 386 -10.79 23.45 3.77
CA LEU A 386 -11.60 22.76 2.75
C LEU A 386 -11.29 21.26 2.72
N GLY A 387 -9.99 20.88 2.74
CA GLY A 387 -9.57 19.48 2.81
C GLY A 387 -10.01 18.77 4.10
N THR A 388 -9.99 19.50 5.24
CA THR A 388 -10.45 18.96 6.53
C THR A 388 -11.97 18.75 6.53
N LEU A 389 -12.76 19.70 6.01
CA LEU A 389 -14.21 19.57 5.88
C LEU A 389 -14.58 18.40 4.95
N ALA A 390 -13.86 18.22 3.84
CA ALA A 390 -14.03 17.07 2.98
C ALA A 390 -13.73 15.75 3.71
N LEU A 391 -12.62 15.67 4.45
CA LEU A 391 -12.20 14.47 5.19
C LEU A 391 -13.21 14.04 6.27
N ILE A 392 -13.73 15.00 7.04
CA ILE A 392 -14.69 14.70 8.12
C ILE A 392 -16.09 14.32 7.61
N GLY A 393 -16.36 14.53 6.32
CA GLY A 393 -17.66 14.29 5.71
C GLY A 393 -18.66 15.42 6.00
N PHE A 394 -18.23 16.68 5.94
CA PHE A 394 -19.13 17.82 6.11
C PHE A 394 -20.10 17.91 4.91
N PRO A 395 -21.43 18.06 5.15
CA PRO A 395 -22.41 18.08 4.08
C PRO A 395 -22.06 19.05 2.95
N GLY A 396 -22.18 18.59 1.71
CA GLY A 396 -21.83 19.36 0.51
C GLY A 396 -20.40 19.25 0.02
N PHE A 397 -19.49 18.64 0.79
CA PHE A 397 -18.11 18.35 0.37
C PHE A 397 -17.98 16.95 -0.21
N ALA A 398 -16.95 16.72 -1.06
CA ALA A 398 -16.79 15.46 -1.77
C ALA A 398 -16.74 14.22 -0.85
N GLY A 399 -16.06 14.33 0.29
CA GLY A 399 -15.95 13.24 1.25
C GLY A 399 -17.26 12.90 1.97
N PHE A 400 -18.20 13.84 2.08
CA PHE A 400 -19.54 13.57 2.61
C PHE A 400 -20.26 12.53 1.75
N TYR A 401 -20.38 12.81 0.45
CA TYR A 401 -21.09 11.93 -0.47
C TYR A 401 -20.52 10.51 -0.50
N SER A 402 -19.20 10.38 -0.50
CA SER A 402 -18.58 9.06 -0.59
C SER A 402 -18.56 8.30 0.73
N LYS A 403 -18.31 8.97 1.86
CA LYS A 403 -18.25 8.32 3.18
C LYS A 403 -19.60 7.89 3.70
N ASP A 404 -20.63 8.72 3.47
CA ASP A 404 -21.99 8.42 3.88
C ASP A 404 -22.52 7.20 3.15
N MET A 405 -22.25 7.08 1.85
CA MET A 405 -22.59 5.90 1.06
C MET A 405 -21.90 4.62 1.56
N ILE A 406 -20.65 4.70 2.08
CA ILE A 406 -20.02 3.53 2.72
C ILE A 406 -20.80 3.10 3.97
N ILE A 407 -21.16 4.05 4.82
CA ILE A 407 -21.88 3.76 6.07
C ILE A 407 -23.26 3.15 5.77
N GLU A 408 -23.97 3.69 4.79
CA GLU A 408 -25.25 3.14 4.36
C GLU A 408 -25.13 1.78 3.70
N ALA A 409 -24.10 1.53 2.86
CA ALA A 409 -23.84 0.21 2.29
C ALA A 409 -23.64 -0.87 3.37
N VAL A 410 -22.94 -0.53 4.44
CA VAL A 410 -22.77 -1.42 5.60
C VAL A 410 -24.10 -1.67 6.31
N HIS A 411 -24.94 -0.65 6.44
CA HIS A 411 -26.26 -0.77 7.06
C HIS A 411 -27.17 -1.77 6.33
N TYR A 412 -27.09 -1.79 5.01
CA TYR A 412 -27.88 -2.71 4.17
C TYR A 412 -27.24 -4.09 3.95
N SER A 413 -26.02 -4.30 4.42
CA SER A 413 -25.33 -5.59 4.28
C SER A 413 -25.88 -6.64 5.24
N GLU A 414 -26.13 -7.84 4.72
CA GLU A 414 -26.62 -8.99 5.47
C GLU A 414 -25.48 -9.95 5.92
N LEU A 415 -24.23 -9.61 5.59
CA LEU A 415 -23.06 -10.42 5.96
C LEU A 415 -22.87 -10.49 7.49
N PRO A 416 -22.30 -11.58 7.99
CA PRO A 416 -21.99 -11.73 9.41
C PRO A 416 -21.15 -10.56 9.95
N PHE A 417 -21.42 -10.11 11.17
CA PHE A 417 -20.75 -8.99 11.84
C PHE A 417 -21.05 -7.58 11.28
N SER A 418 -21.91 -7.41 10.26
CA SER A 418 -22.26 -6.10 9.69
C SER A 418 -22.72 -5.08 10.73
N GLY A 419 -23.48 -5.48 11.74
CA GLY A 419 -23.93 -4.61 12.85
C GLY A 419 -22.77 -4.05 13.69
N TRP A 420 -21.74 -4.86 13.99
CA TRP A 420 -20.55 -4.38 14.67
C TRP A 420 -19.73 -3.45 13.79
N VAL A 421 -19.61 -3.78 12.50
CA VAL A 421 -18.91 -2.95 11.51
C VAL A 421 -19.61 -1.60 11.36
N TYR A 422 -20.95 -1.58 11.30
CA TYR A 422 -21.74 -0.35 11.29
C TYR A 422 -21.44 0.54 12.49
N PHE A 423 -21.45 -0.04 13.70
CA PHE A 423 -21.05 0.68 14.90
C PHE A 423 -19.63 1.25 14.80
N ALA A 424 -18.68 0.46 14.34
CA ALA A 424 -17.27 0.88 14.20
C ALA A 424 -17.10 2.04 13.21
N VAL A 425 -17.75 2.00 12.03
CA VAL A 425 -17.64 3.06 11.03
C VAL A 425 -18.37 4.33 11.49
N VAL A 426 -19.53 4.24 12.15
CA VAL A 426 -20.24 5.40 12.71
C VAL A 426 -19.44 6.08 13.82
N LEU A 427 -18.88 5.30 14.76
CA LEU A 427 -17.97 5.83 15.79
C LEU A 427 -16.71 6.46 15.17
N GLY A 428 -16.22 5.87 14.09
CA GLY A 428 -15.10 6.39 13.31
C GLY A 428 -15.35 7.78 12.73
N VAL A 429 -16.60 8.18 12.46
CA VAL A 429 -16.95 9.55 12.03
C VAL A 429 -16.60 10.56 13.12
N PHE A 430 -17.03 10.30 14.37
CA PHE A 430 -16.71 11.15 15.53
C PHE A 430 -15.18 11.28 15.69
N ILE A 431 -14.47 10.16 15.66
CA ILE A 431 -13.02 10.11 15.84
C ILE A 431 -12.32 10.90 14.73
N THR A 432 -12.76 10.73 13.47
CA THR A 432 -12.21 11.45 12.31
C THR A 432 -12.40 12.96 12.45
N ALA A 433 -13.59 13.39 12.83
CA ALA A 433 -13.87 14.80 13.06
C ALA A 433 -13.02 15.38 14.19
N PHE A 434 -12.88 14.63 15.28
CA PHE A 434 -12.11 15.07 16.45
C PHE A 434 -10.63 15.30 16.09
N TYR A 435 -9.89 14.31 15.58
CA TYR A 435 -8.45 14.47 15.34
C TYR A 435 -8.16 15.47 14.21
N SER A 436 -9.00 15.54 13.19
CA SER A 436 -8.82 16.45 12.05
C SER A 436 -9.02 17.91 12.47
N MET A 437 -10.08 18.19 13.22
CA MET A 437 -10.33 19.54 13.75
C MET A 437 -9.32 19.92 14.84
N ARG A 438 -8.86 18.95 15.68
CA ARG A 438 -7.77 19.17 16.63
C ARG A 438 -6.50 19.65 15.91
N LEU A 439 -6.13 19.00 14.81
CA LEU A 439 -4.97 19.43 14.00
C LEU A 439 -5.18 20.85 13.47
N LEU A 440 -6.33 21.13 12.84
CA LEU A 440 -6.65 22.43 12.26
C LEU A 440 -6.60 23.54 13.33
N PHE A 441 -7.20 23.30 14.50
CA PHE A 441 -7.25 24.27 15.58
C PHE A 441 -5.86 24.53 16.18
N LEU A 442 -5.07 23.50 16.42
CA LEU A 442 -3.72 23.66 17.00
C LEU A 442 -2.74 24.32 16.04
N VAL A 443 -2.88 24.14 14.73
CA VAL A 443 -1.97 24.72 13.72
C VAL A 443 -2.36 26.17 13.39
N PHE A 444 -3.64 26.43 13.10
CA PHE A 444 -4.05 27.68 12.50
C PHE A 444 -4.75 28.64 13.46
N HIS A 445 -5.28 28.14 14.57
CA HIS A 445 -6.02 28.94 15.55
C HIS A 445 -5.29 29.05 16.89
N GLY A 446 -5.89 29.81 17.82
CA GLY A 446 -5.31 30.06 19.13
C GLY A 446 -4.14 31.06 19.09
N GLU A 447 -3.36 31.09 20.17
CA GLU A 447 -2.16 31.90 20.27
C GLU A 447 -0.98 31.25 19.54
N SER A 448 -0.10 32.07 18.98
CA SER A 448 1.15 31.62 18.38
C SER A 448 2.07 31.02 19.45
N ARG A 449 2.56 29.79 19.16
CA ARG A 449 3.56 29.10 19.98
C ARG A 449 4.88 28.95 19.22
N VAL A 450 4.96 29.61 18.07
CA VAL A 450 6.14 29.68 17.22
C VAL A 450 7.20 30.56 17.89
N ASP A 451 8.47 30.24 17.74
CA ASP A 451 9.54 31.10 18.22
C ASP A 451 9.51 32.48 17.51
N LYS A 452 9.91 33.54 18.23
CA LYS A 452 9.79 34.92 17.74
C LYS A 452 10.57 35.16 16.44
N HIS A 453 11.72 34.52 16.27
CA HIS A 453 12.55 34.70 15.07
C HIS A 453 11.84 34.14 13.85
N THR A 454 11.27 32.93 13.95
CA THR A 454 10.49 32.30 12.86
C THR A 454 9.20 33.07 12.62
N GLU A 455 8.52 33.58 13.66
CA GLU A 455 7.26 34.32 13.51
C GLU A 455 7.40 35.65 12.76
N GLU A 456 8.52 36.36 12.90
CA GLU A 456 8.82 37.60 12.18
C GLU A 456 8.98 37.40 10.68
N HIS A 457 9.50 36.24 10.26
CA HIS A 457 9.73 35.88 8.86
C HIS A 457 8.60 35.03 8.25
N LEU A 458 7.58 34.70 9.03
CA LEU A 458 6.49 33.83 8.62
C LEU A 458 5.57 34.53 7.59
N HIS A 459 5.49 33.96 6.41
CA HIS A 459 4.64 34.39 5.31
C HIS A 459 4.12 33.19 4.51
N GLU A 460 3.17 33.45 3.59
CA GLU A 460 2.64 32.43 2.69
C GLU A 460 3.77 31.87 1.78
N THR A 461 3.68 30.59 1.47
CA THR A 461 4.67 29.91 0.63
C THR A 461 4.55 30.30 -0.85
N ALA A 462 5.56 29.97 -1.64
CA ALA A 462 5.67 30.33 -3.06
C ALA A 462 4.49 29.82 -3.91
N PRO A 463 4.15 30.46 -5.03
CA PRO A 463 3.06 30.04 -5.92
C PRO A 463 3.18 28.59 -6.43
N SER A 464 4.40 28.08 -6.62
CA SER A 464 4.62 26.66 -6.96
C SER A 464 4.07 25.68 -5.90
N ILE A 465 3.92 26.12 -4.66
CA ILE A 465 3.31 25.37 -3.56
C ILE A 465 1.80 25.66 -3.49
N THR A 466 1.40 26.93 -3.50
CA THR A 466 0.00 27.31 -3.26
C THR A 466 -0.94 27.03 -4.43
N VAL A 467 -0.48 27.09 -5.69
CA VAL A 467 -1.31 26.76 -6.86
C VAL A 467 -1.78 25.31 -6.84
N PRO A 468 -0.94 24.28 -6.61
CA PRO A 468 -1.40 22.91 -6.43
C PRO A 468 -2.41 22.73 -5.31
N LEU A 469 -2.27 23.47 -4.19
CA LEU A 469 -3.25 23.44 -3.09
C LEU A 469 -4.63 23.90 -3.57
N ILE A 470 -4.69 25.02 -4.30
CA ILE A 470 -5.94 25.55 -4.85
C ILE A 470 -6.55 24.58 -5.86
N MET A 471 -5.72 24.03 -6.77
CA MET A 471 -6.17 23.10 -7.80
C MET A 471 -6.72 21.78 -7.22
N LEU A 472 -6.19 21.31 -6.09
CA LEU A 472 -6.70 20.13 -5.37
C LEU A 472 -7.91 20.46 -4.48
N ALA A 473 -8.03 21.70 -4.00
CA ALA A 473 -9.17 22.12 -3.18
C ALA A 473 -10.48 22.13 -3.97
N ILE A 474 -10.43 22.50 -5.26
CA ILE A 474 -11.63 22.54 -6.13
C ILE A 474 -12.33 21.17 -6.19
N PRO A 475 -11.67 20.08 -6.66
CA PRO A 475 -12.32 18.76 -6.70
C PRO A 475 -12.65 18.23 -5.30
N SER A 476 -11.89 18.58 -4.25
CA SER A 476 -12.20 18.20 -2.86
C SER A 476 -13.54 18.75 -2.38
N VAL A 477 -14.03 19.82 -2.98
CA VAL A 477 -15.36 20.39 -2.69
C VAL A 477 -16.41 19.81 -3.63
N VAL A 478 -16.18 19.92 -4.96
CA VAL A 478 -17.29 19.78 -5.93
C VAL A 478 -17.43 18.39 -6.53
N ILE A 479 -16.34 17.59 -6.63
CA ILE A 479 -16.35 16.35 -7.43
C ILE A 479 -17.41 15.36 -6.92
N GLY A 480 -17.60 15.25 -5.61
CA GLY A 480 -18.56 14.32 -5.02
C GLY A 480 -20.00 14.59 -5.44
N TYR A 481 -20.38 15.86 -5.51
CA TYR A 481 -21.73 16.26 -5.94
C TYR A 481 -22.03 15.85 -7.40
N PHE A 482 -21.06 16.08 -8.29
CA PHE A 482 -21.26 15.82 -9.72
C PHE A 482 -21.09 14.35 -10.11
N THR A 483 -20.38 13.56 -9.31
CA THR A 483 -20.03 12.19 -9.71
C THR A 483 -20.69 11.09 -8.89
N ILE A 484 -21.42 11.42 -7.80
CA ILE A 484 -22.10 10.40 -6.98
C ILE A 484 -23.10 9.58 -7.81
N GLU A 485 -23.99 10.24 -8.52
CA GLU A 485 -25.03 9.56 -9.31
C GLU A 485 -24.45 8.74 -10.45
N PRO A 486 -23.60 9.30 -11.36
CA PRO A 486 -23.07 8.51 -12.48
C PRO A 486 -22.11 7.39 -12.04
N MET A 487 -21.34 7.55 -10.96
CA MET A 487 -20.41 6.50 -10.50
C MET A 487 -21.11 5.36 -9.77
N LEU A 488 -22.15 5.65 -8.99
CA LEU A 488 -22.80 4.63 -8.15
C LEU A 488 -24.01 4.00 -8.82
N PHE A 489 -24.76 4.76 -9.62
CA PHE A 489 -26.07 4.36 -10.13
C PHE A 489 -26.23 4.56 -11.63
N GLY A 490 -25.34 5.31 -12.26
CA GLY A 490 -25.40 5.68 -13.66
C GLY A 490 -24.47 4.87 -14.59
N GLY A 491 -23.95 3.73 -14.14
CA GLY A 491 -23.23 2.80 -15.00
C GLY A 491 -21.76 3.13 -15.32
N TRP A 492 -21.20 4.20 -14.75
CA TRP A 492 -19.80 4.57 -15.02
C TRP A 492 -18.77 3.49 -14.66
N LEU A 493 -19.08 2.54 -13.81
CA LEU A 493 -18.16 1.49 -13.38
C LEU A 493 -18.62 0.08 -13.76
N ASP A 494 -19.80 -0.07 -14.40
CA ASP A 494 -20.44 -1.37 -14.64
C ASP A 494 -19.62 -2.33 -15.50
N ASN A 495 -18.81 -1.82 -16.43
CA ASN A 495 -17.97 -2.66 -17.28
C ASN A 495 -16.63 -3.07 -16.66
N GLY A 496 -16.28 -2.52 -15.49
CA GLY A 496 -15.02 -2.79 -14.79
C GLY A 496 -15.19 -3.49 -13.44
N ILE A 497 -16.43 -3.57 -12.92
CA ILE A 497 -16.78 -4.15 -11.62
C ILE A 497 -17.93 -5.13 -11.80
N TYR A 498 -17.82 -6.28 -11.13
CA TYR A 498 -18.88 -7.30 -11.09
C TYR A 498 -19.44 -7.38 -9.68
N ILE A 499 -20.76 -7.41 -9.56
CA ILE A 499 -21.49 -7.64 -8.30
C ILE A 499 -22.47 -8.78 -8.55
N ASP A 500 -22.46 -9.76 -7.64
CA ASP A 500 -23.41 -10.86 -7.71
C ASP A 500 -24.82 -10.41 -7.27
N THR A 501 -25.84 -10.98 -7.89
CA THR A 501 -27.25 -10.65 -7.59
C THR A 501 -27.68 -11.01 -6.16
N SER A 502 -26.91 -11.84 -5.46
CA SER A 502 -27.13 -12.16 -4.05
C SER A 502 -26.70 -11.02 -3.09
N HIS A 503 -25.88 -10.07 -3.56
CA HIS A 503 -25.37 -8.97 -2.78
C HIS A 503 -26.05 -7.64 -3.13
N GLU A 504 -27.18 -7.39 -2.52
CA GLU A 504 -28.09 -6.27 -2.84
C GLU A 504 -27.71 -4.91 -2.19
N SER A 505 -26.55 -4.78 -1.53
CA SER A 505 -26.18 -3.58 -0.78
C SER A 505 -26.25 -2.29 -1.63
N VAL A 506 -25.71 -2.33 -2.86
CA VAL A 506 -25.71 -1.17 -3.77
C VAL A 506 -27.09 -0.95 -4.38
N GLU A 507 -27.86 -2.01 -4.66
CA GLU A 507 -29.22 -1.90 -5.19
C GLU A 507 -30.17 -1.30 -4.16
N LYS A 508 -30.08 -1.71 -2.90
CA LYS A 508 -30.81 -1.09 -1.78
C LYS A 508 -30.44 0.38 -1.62
N LEU A 509 -29.16 0.76 -1.77
CA LEU A 509 -28.73 2.15 -1.80
C LEU A 509 -29.41 2.95 -2.93
N LYS A 510 -29.48 2.38 -4.15
CA LYS A 510 -30.10 3.02 -5.30
C LYS A 510 -31.57 3.33 -5.05
N HIS A 511 -32.31 2.44 -4.40
CA HIS A 511 -33.74 2.67 -4.07
C HIS A 511 -33.96 3.84 -3.10
N HIS A 512 -33.01 4.12 -2.22
CA HIS A 512 -33.09 5.21 -1.25
C HIS A 512 -32.45 6.52 -1.72
N PHE A 513 -31.69 6.47 -2.82
CA PHE A 513 -31.07 7.65 -3.40
C PHE A 513 -32.05 8.43 -4.27
N HIS A 514 -32.31 9.69 -3.94
CA HIS A 514 -33.19 10.56 -4.71
C HIS A 514 -32.42 11.62 -5.51
N SER A 515 -31.45 12.27 -4.88
CA SER A 515 -30.55 13.21 -5.54
C SER A 515 -29.38 13.59 -4.60
N ALA A 516 -28.28 14.08 -5.16
CA ALA A 516 -27.15 14.59 -4.37
C ALA A 516 -27.55 15.73 -3.43
N PHE A 517 -28.50 16.58 -3.81
CA PHE A 517 -29.01 17.65 -2.96
C PHE A 517 -29.89 17.13 -1.82
N SER A 518 -30.73 16.14 -2.08
CA SER A 518 -31.57 15.48 -1.07
C SER A 518 -30.73 14.87 0.05
N LEU A 519 -29.58 14.30 -0.24
CA LEU A 519 -28.65 13.76 0.78
C LEU A 519 -28.21 14.84 1.78
N ILE A 520 -27.93 16.07 1.31
CA ILE A 520 -27.54 17.17 2.19
C ILE A 520 -28.68 17.50 3.15
N SER A 521 -29.92 17.61 2.65
CA SER A 521 -31.06 17.97 3.48
C SER A 521 -31.41 16.87 4.50
N HIS A 522 -31.28 15.60 4.13
CA HIS A 522 -31.52 14.46 5.02
C HIS A 522 -30.41 14.22 6.02
N SER A 523 -29.17 14.63 5.73
CA SER A 523 -28.00 14.35 6.57
C SER A 523 -28.19 14.82 8.02
N VAL A 524 -28.83 15.95 8.25
CA VAL A 524 -29.08 16.52 9.59
C VAL A 524 -29.88 15.58 10.50
N MET A 525 -30.65 14.66 9.92
CA MET A 525 -31.45 13.68 10.66
C MET A 525 -30.68 12.40 10.95
N THR A 526 -29.47 12.22 10.40
CA THR A 526 -28.68 10.99 10.50
C THR A 526 -27.73 11.00 11.70
N LEU A 527 -27.47 9.80 12.26
CA LEU A 527 -26.51 9.63 13.36
C LEU A 527 -25.09 10.04 12.97
N PRO A 528 -24.55 9.72 11.78
CA PRO A 528 -23.21 10.16 11.34
C PRO A 528 -23.04 11.68 11.40
N PHE A 529 -24.04 12.48 11.03
CA PHE A 529 -23.99 13.94 11.12
C PHE A 529 -23.76 14.42 12.55
N TRP A 530 -24.52 13.90 13.52
CA TRP A 530 -24.38 14.29 14.92
C TRP A 530 -23.08 13.78 15.55
N MET A 531 -22.55 12.63 15.10
CA MET A 531 -21.22 12.16 15.48
C MET A 531 -20.14 13.11 14.96
N MET A 532 -20.24 13.59 13.73
CA MET A 532 -19.34 14.60 13.17
C MET A 532 -19.39 15.91 13.98
N VAL A 533 -20.57 16.44 14.22
CA VAL A 533 -20.76 17.68 15.02
C VAL A 533 -20.20 17.51 16.43
N GLY A 534 -20.47 16.37 17.07
CA GLY A 534 -19.91 16.03 18.38
C GLY A 534 -18.37 15.99 18.37
N GLY A 535 -17.78 15.42 17.32
CA GLY A 535 -16.31 15.38 17.13
C GLY A 535 -15.71 16.78 16.97
N ILE A 536 -16.34 17.65 16.18
CA ILE A 536 -15.94 19.06 16.00
C ILE A 536 -16.02 19.82 17.33
N ALA A 537 -17.15 19.70 18.02
CA ALA A 537 -17.38 20.40 19.29
C ALA A 537 -16.39 19.98 20.38
N THR A 538 -16.11 18.68 20.51
CA THR A 538 -15.14 18.17 21.47
C THR A 538 -13.71 18.57 21.10
N ALA A 539 -13.36 18.60 19.82
CA ALA A 539 -12.05 19.08 19.36
C ALA A 539 -11.87 20.58 19.70
N TRP A 540 -12.88 21.40 19.45
CA TRP A 540 -12.88 22.81 19.81
C TRP A 540 -12.73 23.01 21.33
N LEU A 541 -13.50 22.26 22.12
CA LEU A 541 -13.48 22.33 23.58
C LEU A 541 -12.08 22.02 24.14
N PHE A 542 -11.43 20.96 23.68
CA PHE A 542 -10.15 20.51 24.22
C PHE A 542 -8.93 21.20 23.60
N SER A 543 -9.06 21.81 22.42
CA SER A 543 -7.92 22.42 21.74
C SER A 543 -7.86 23.95 21.90
N LEU A 544 -9.01 24.62 22.12
CA LEU A 544 -9.08 26.08 22.17
C LEU A 544 -9.71 26.63 23.46
N TYR A 545 -10.74 25.98 24.02
CA TYR A 545 -11.50 26.55 25.13
C TYR A 545 -11.06 26.05 26.51
N ARG A 546 -10.92 24.72 26.70
CA ARG A 546 -10.54 24.08 27.97
C ARG A 546 -9.39 23.09 27.74
N THR A 547 -8.25 23.62 27.35
CA THR A 547 -7.06 22.82 27.05
C THR A 547 -6.59 21.95 28.23
N GLU A 548 -6.81 22.41 29.46
CA GLU A 548 -6.50 21.70 30.71
C GLU A 548 -7.24 20.36 30.82
N TRP A 549 -8.43 20.26 30.24
CA TRP A 549 -9.22 19.01 30.30
C TRP A 549 -8.56 17.87 29.51
N ALA A 550 -7.82 18.19 28.45
CA ALA A 550 -7.05 17.19 27.71
C ALA A 550 -5.99 16.54 28.60
N ASP A 551 -5.27 17.32 29.42
CA ASP A 551 -4.28 16.82 30.36
C ASP A 551 -4.91 15.99 31.50
N ILE A 552 -6.06 16.42 31.99
CA ILE A 552 -6.80 15.68 33.02
C ILE A 552 -7.21 14.30 32.49
N ILE A 553 -7.77 14.24 31.28
CA ILE A 553 -8.16 12.98 30.62
C ILE A 553 -6.95 12.07 30.41
N GLN A 554 -5.84 12.59 29.90
CA GLN A 554 -4.61 11.81 29.73
C GLN A 554 -4.10 11.21 31.04
N ARG A 555 -4.15 11.97 32.12
CA ARG A 555 -3.76 11.48 33.46
C ARG A 555 -4.75 10.46 34.02
N ARG A 556 -6.04 10.68 33.85
CA ARG A 556 -7.10 9.78 34.35
C ARG A 556 -7.09 8.43 33.64
N PHE A 557 -6.87 8.45 32.32
CA PHE A 557 -6.84 7.27 31.45
C PHE A 557 -5.41 6.87 31.05
N LYS A 558 -4.45 7.00 31.97
CA LYS A 558 -3.03 6.75 31.72
C LYS A 558 -2.73 5.42 31.02
N ARG A 559 -3.45 4.33 31.38
CA ARG A 559 -3.26 3.01 30.76
C ARG A 559 -3.68 3.01 29.29
N ILE A 560 -4.83 3.58 28.97
CA ILE A 560 -5.34 3.69 27.59
C ILE A 560 -4.40 4.57 26.78
N ASN A 561 -4.01 5.72 27.32
CA ASN A 561 -3.05 6.62 26.68
C ASN A 561 -1.71 5.91 26.39
N TYR A 562 -1.20 5.11 27.33
CA TYR A 562 0.02 4.33 27.11
C TYR A 562 -0.13 3.32 25.97
N VAL A 563 -1.24 2.60 25.87
CA VAL A 563 -1.52 1.65 24.78
C VAL A 563 -1.57 2.37 23.42
N LEU A 564 -2.24 3.52 23.36
CA LEU A 564 -2.32 4.31 22.11
C LEU A 564 -0.96 4.90 21.71
N VAL A 565 -0.22 5.49 22.66
CA VAL A 565 1.11 6.07 22.39
C VAL A 565 2.12 4.98 21.99
N SER A 566 2.00 3.77 22.55
CA SER A 566 2.83 2.62 22.17
C SER A 566 2.34 1.90 20.89
N LEU A 567 1.41 2.51 20.14
CA LEU A 567 0.88 1.98 18.87
C LEU A 567 0.34 0.55 19.01
N TYR A 568 -0.41 0.30 20.08
CA TYR A 568 -0.93 -1.03 20.48
C TYR A 568 0.17 -2.09 20.69
N GLY A 569 1.44 -1.70 20.71
CA GLY A 569 2.58 -2.61 20.86
C GLY A 569 2.93 -3.45 19.63
N PHE A 570 2.33 -3.20 18.48
CA PHE A 570 2.63 -3.93 17.24
C PHE A 570 4.11 -3.88 16.84
N ASP A 571 4.75 -2.72 16.97
CA ASP A 571 6.18 -2.58 16.67
C ASP A 571 7.04 -3.46 17.59
N ARG A 572 6.72 -3.47 18.88
CA ARG A 572 7.42 -4.32 19.86
C ARG A 572 7.18 -5.81 19.60
N LEU A 573 5.96 -6.18 19.22
CA LEU A 573 5.60 -7.56 18.87
C LEU A 573 6.41 -8.02 17.64
N ASN A 574 6.45 -7.19 16.59
CA ASN A 574 7.21 -7.47 15.38
C ASN A 574 8.71 -7.57 15.65
N GLU A 575 9.26 -6.69 16.49
CA GLU A 575 10.67 -6.74 16.90
C GLU A 575 11.00 -8.07 17.61
N ILE A 576 10.16 -8.49 18.57
CA ILE A 576 10.39 -9.71 19.36
C ILE A 576 10.28 -10.96 18.49
N ILE A 577 9.20 -11.07 17.69
CA ILE A 577 8.91 -12.29 16.92
C ILE A 577 9.82 -12.37 15.69
N PHE A 578 9.80 -11.34 14.84
CA PHE A 578 10.46 -11.42 13.54
C PHE A 578 11.94 -11.02 13.63
N VAL A 579 12.30 -9.89 14.21
CA VAL A 579 13.70 -9.42 14.21
C VAL A 579 14.56 -10.25 15.15
N ARG A 580 14.22 -10.27 16.44
CA ARG A 580 15.00 -11.04 17.44
C ARG A 580 14.85 -12.53 17.24
N GLY A 581 13.68 -13.01 16.80
CA GLY A 581 13.44 -14.39 16.45
C GLY A 581 14.34 -14.87 15.32
N ALA A 582 14.40 -14.13 14.21
CA ALA A 582 15.26 -14.43 13.08
C ALA A 582 16.75 -14.40 13.45
N LEU A 583 17.19 -13.40 14.24
CA LEU A 583 18.56 -13.33 14.73
C LEU A 583 18.92 -14.53 15.63
N LYS A 584 18.02 -14.95 16.52
CA LYS A 584 18.23 -16.14 17.36
C LYS A 584 18.32 -17.42 16.52
N LEU A 585 17.39 -17.58 15.55
CA LEU A 585 17.39 -18.72 14.64
C LEU A 585 18.67 -18.74 13.78
N GLY A 586 19.05 -17.58 13.21
CA GLY A 586 20.30 -17.45 12.44
C GLY A 586 21.54 -17.83 13.25
N ASN A 587 21.64 -17.36 14.49
CA ASN A 587 22.73 -17.72 15.39
C ASN A 587 22.72 -19.24 15.76
N LEU A 588 21.54 -19.83 15.90
CA LEU A 588 21.40 -21.27 16.17
C LEU A 588 21.87 -22.09 14.96
N LEU A 589 21.40 -21.75 13.77
CA LEU A 589 21.79 -22.40 12.51
C LEU A 589 23.29 -22.26 12.26
N TRP A 590 23.84 -21.07 12.43
CA TRP A 590 25.27 -20.83 12.30
C TRP A 590 26.10 -21.72 13.24
N LYS A 591 25.74 -21.77 14.53
CA LYS A 591 26.47 -22.56 15.52
C LYS A 591 26.35 -24.07 15.31
N ILE A 592 25.14 -24.56 14.99
CA ILE A 592 24.89 -26.00 14.86
C ILE A 592 25.20 -26.47 13.44
N SER A 593 24.58 -25.86 12.41
CA SER A 593 24.73 -26.33 11.03
C SER A 593 26.11 -26.02 10.48
N ASP A 594 26.54 -24.75 10.52
CA ASP A 594 27.79 -24.36 9.88
C ASP A 594 28.99 -24.80 10.72
N MET A 595 29.06 -24.37 11.98
CA MET A 595 30.24 -24.65 12.80
C MET A 595 30.34 -26.12 13.28
N ALA A 596 29.24 -26.68 13.83
CA ALA A 596 29.34 -28.03 14.41
C ALA A 596 29.24 -29.15 13.37
N ILE A 597 28.25 -29.07 12.46
CA ILE A 597 28.00 -30.13 11.47
C ILE A 597 28.95 -29.97 10.28
N ILE A 598 28.92 -28.83 9.60
CA ILE A 598 29.72 -28.66 8.36
C ILE A 598 31.19 -28.60 8.70
N ASP A 599 31.66 -27.65 9.49
CA ASP A 599 33.08 -27.43 9.71
C ASP A 599 33.72 -28.51 10.58
N GLN A 600 33.13 -28.82 11.74
CA GLN A 600 33.77 -29.70 12.70
C GLN A 600 33.55 -31.19 12.38
N LEU A 601 32.29 -31.58 12.03
CA LEU A 601 31.99 -32.99 11.79
C LEU A 601 32.36 -33.40 10.36
N LEU A 602 31.87 -32.72 9.33
CA LEU A 602 32.06 -33.10 7.95
C LEU A 602 33.48 -32.75 7.45
N VAL A 603 33.90 -31.50 7.53
CA VAL A 603 35.20 -31.07 6.98
C VAL A 603 36.38 -31.52 7.86
N ASN A 604 36.42 -31.06 9.10
CA ASN A 604 37.51 -31.41 10.01
C ASN A 604 37.43 -32.87 10.50
N GLY A 605 36.21 -33.43 10.57
CA GLY A 605 35.99 -34.84 10.92
C GLY A 605 36.53 -35.79 9.88
N SER A 606 36.23 -35.55 8.60
CA SER A 606 36.79 -36.36 7.49
C SER A 606 38.31 -36.29 7.43
N ALA A 607 38.89 -35.11 7.64
CA ALA A 607 40.34 -34.94 7.70
C ALA A 607 40.96 -35.67 8.91
N ARG A 608 40.28 -35.63 10.08
CA ARG A 608 40.71 -36.41 11.26
C ARG A 608 40.60 -37.91 11.02
N PHE A 609 39.51 -38.36 10.40
CA PHE A 609 39.31 -39.74 10.02
C PHE A 609 40.38 -40.23 9.04
N ALA A 610 40.65 -39.48 7.97
CA ALA A 610 41.70 -39.78 7.02
C ALA A 610 43.09 -39.87 7.69
N ARG A 611 43.39 -38.96 8.62
CA ARG A 611 44.61 -38.97 9.42
C ARG A 611 44.67 -40.19 10.33
N PHE A 612 43.57 -40.56 10.98
CA PHE A 612 43.46 -41.75 11.83
C PHE A 612 43.73 -43.03 11.00
N VAL A 613 43.05 -43.20 9.86
CA VAL A 613 43.25 -44.33 8.95
C VAL A 613 44.70 -44.34 8.43
N GLY A 614 45.22 -43.17 8.06
CA GLY A 614 46.63 -43.03 7.63
C GLY A 614 47.63 -43.43 8.73
N SER A 615 47.35 -43.09 10.00
CA SER A 615 48.21 -43.51 11.13
C SER A 615 48.21 -45.03 11.37
N PHE A 616 47.10 -45.70 11.03
CA PHE A 616 46.97 -47.15 11.13
C PHE A 616 47.65 -47.87 9.96
N ILE A 617 47.55 -47.31 8.76
CA ILE A 617 48.15 -47.91 7.55
C ILE A 617 49.64 -47.62 7.45
N ARG A 618 50.11 -46.45 7.90
CA ARG A 618 51.53 -46.05 7.80
C ARG A 618 52.55 -47.07 8.38
N PRO A 619 52.31 -47.74 9.53
CA PRO A 619 53.23 -48.76 10.03
C PRO A 619 53.38 -49.98 9.11
N VAL A 620 52.43 -50.26 8.22
CA VAL A 620 52.52 -51.33 7.21
C VAL A 620 53.60 -51.03 6.17
N GLN A 621 53.87 -49.74 5.94
CA GLN A 621 54.99 -49.31 5.06
C GLN A 621 56.30 -49.26 5.84
N THR A 622 56.91 -50.44 6.09
CA THR A 622 58.10 -50.55 6.89
C THR A 622 59.37 -50.05 6.20
N GLY A 623 59.33 -49.82 4.87
CA GLY A 623 60.49 -49.44 4.05
C GLY A 623 61.49 -50.57 3.75
N TYR A 624 61.28 -51.74 4.33
CA TYR A 624 62.19 -52.89 4.09
C TYR A 624 61.60 -53.79 3.00
N VAL A 625 62.38 -53.98 1.91
CA VAL A 625 61.96 -54.76 0.72
C VAL A 625 61.53 -56.18 1.08
N TYR A 626 62.24 -56.83 2.02
CA TYR A 626 61.93 -58.20 2.44
C TYR A 626 60.56 -58.33 3.15
N HIS A 627 60.06 -57.33 3.83
CA HIS A 627 58.73 -57.39 4.38
C HIS A 627 57.66 -57.37 3.28
N TYR A 628 57.87 -56.57 2.26
CA TYR A 628 56.92 -56.51 1.12
C TYR A 628 56.95 -57.79 0.32
N ALA A 629 58.18 -58.33 0.06
CA ALA A 629 58.36 -59.64 -0.61
C ALA A 629 57.66 -60.75 0.19
N PHE A 630 57.83 -60.80 1.51
CA PHE A 630 57.17 -61.77 2.39
C PHE A 630 55.63 -61.70 2.29
N PHE A 631 55.05 -60.52 2.39
CA PHE A 631 53.58 -60.34 2.25
C PHE A 631 53.09 -60.69 0.84
N MET A 632 53.85 -60.38 -0.20
CA MET A 632 53.50 -60.75 -1.56
C MET A 632 53.49 -62.28 -1.73
N ILE A 633 54.50 -63.00 -1.19
CA ILE A 633 54.56 -64.46 -1.23
C ILE A 633 53.41 -65.10 -0.47
N ILE A 634 53.12 -64.62 0.74
CA ILE A 634 51.95 -65.11 1.52
C ILE A 634 50.64 -64.86 0.78
N SER A 635 50.41 -63.65 0.25
CA SER A 635 49.23 -63.33 -0.51
C SER A 635 49.10 -64.25 -1.75
N LEU A 636 50.18 -64.49 -2.46
CA LEU A 636 50.17 -65.39 -3.58
C LEU A 636 49.82 -66.81 -3.15
N MET A 637 50.41 -67.33 -2.05
CA MET A 637 50.08 -68.64 -1.51
C MET A 637 48.61 -68.75 -1.08
N LEU A 638 48.06 -67.71 -0.46
CA LEU A 638 46.67 -67.71 -0.08
C LEU A 638 45.74 -67.72 -1.30
N VAL A 639 46.03 -66.89 -2.32
CA VAL A 639 45.27 -66.89 -3.59
C VAL A 639 45.35 -68.22 -4.30
N LEU A 640 46.55 -68.81 -4.41
CA LEU A 640 46.73 -70.13 -5.02
C LEU A 640 45.99 -71.19 -4.21
N GLY A 641 46.08 -71.16 -2.87
CA GLY A 641 45.36 -72.10 -2.00
C GLY A 641 43.85 -71.96 -2.19
N TRP A 642 43.37 -70.74 -2.25
CA TRP A 642 41.94 -70.50 -2.52
C TRP A 642 41.49 -70.99 -3.90
N VAL A 643 42.24 -70.70 -4.94
CA VAL A 643 42.00 -71.24 -6.31
C VAL A 643 42.01 -72.76 -6.34
N LEU A 644 42.92 -73.40 -5.68
CA LEU A 644 42.98 -74.88 -5.60
C LEU A 644 41.75 -75.44 -4.88
N VAL A 645 41.35 -74.88 -3.73
CA VAL A 645 40.15 -75.30 -3.01
C VAL A 645 38.91 -75.04 -3.83
N ALA A 646 38.81 -73.86 -4.50
CA ALA A 646 37.71 -73.52 -5.35
C ALA A 646 37.60 -74.40 -6.61
N SER A 647 38.73 -74.82 -7.16
CA SER A 647 38.77 -75.74 -8.29
C SER A 647 38.39 -77.21 -7.91
N ASP A 648 38.72 -77.67 -6.70
CA ASP A 648 38.24 -78.95 -6.19
C ASP A 648 36.72 -78.99 -5.98
N TYR A 649 36.11 -77.90 -5.61
CA TYR A 649 34.61 -77.80 -5.53
C TYR A 649 33.90 -77.81 -6.87
N SER A 650 34.60 -77.48 -7.97
CA SER A 650 34.02 -77.54 -9.33
C SER A 650 34.12 -78.96 -9.98
N PHE A 651 34.81 -79.89 -9.34
CA PHE A 651 34.88 -81.27 -9.79
C PHE A 651 33.83 -82.19 -9.15
N TYR A 652 33.04 -81.70 -8.17
CA TYR A 652 32.00 -82.43 -7.46
C TYR A 652 30.58 -81.88 -7.64
N SER A 653 30.41 -80.95 -8.59
CA SER A 653 29.10 -80.44 -8.96
C SER A 653 28.66 -80.90 -10.42
#